data_3639ab3a08c3433c091153b7707a9cc0
#
_entry.id   3639ab3a08c3433c091153b7707a9cc0
#
_cell.length_a   1.000
_cell.length_b   1.000
_cell.length_c   1.000
_cell.angle_alpha   90.00
_cell.angle_beta   90.00
_cell.angle_gamma   90.00
#
_symmetry.space_group_name_H-M   'P 1'
#
loop_
_entity.id
_entity.type
_entity.pdbx_description
1 polymer ?
#
loop_
_entity_poly.entity_id
_entity_poly.type
_entity_poly.pdbx_seq_one_letter_code
_entity_poly.pdbx_strand_id
1 'polypeptide(L)'
;MKKHFLLLSLIIMVLSLTAQRNVLVEELTGTWCQYCPGGIYYGDSLSHAYDNVYFVAVHTIDAMGNEEYATHTGLTSAPAANIGRKHMNKSFDKWFETTLAYMNDGQEQSTVDVSATFEPGSRVVNITVSATAKSNMGGNYRFAAIVVEDAITGPAPHYNQANNYSGSSYYVGGFESLPNPVPAERMAYDHVGRHLISDFDGAEGSFPSSLNAGQTATYEFSYTLPEEYNEDYVRIIGLLVNQDTKEVDNAARTPYLNGSTNAAPIFTSHGKTEGFVGTAYNYNVFCHDTEGASLTITAVEKPEWLSFEQTDNKSGVMTGTPSQSGDYTVVLEANDGITTTTQEFVINVADGLEGNWEYVGERGFNSGNSYVHDMVFYGDTCYVLVQENDKPIVYRSVDDGEWEQLGNINTSMTYVTSTIDVTSTGEIYIGYSEEINYSYYGRVKKWDGSSWSDVGTVPNCFDIYLRIDSNDTPYFVCRHDGNWLGYLHKLVDGQWIEVGGGPINSSYTYWFSMDFDNNDNPYLLWSMDGNRAHVTKYENDEWVSLGEVSQQTVYYYMNIGINEDNKVFVAFNSNSTRGIDVYTFENEEWLNIGTNIGDCTTKHMDMVMVEGYPTIVYSDETQGNALSVIHYDGEAWEYIGPRAYTEGATSYPQIALRDTTYYVSFVEDDLGDAISVMKYQLPEPPQPPTAIAEAAANDIYTCYPTVANSTIIIESKVRGEAKIMNINGSVVMSTNISEGANEIEVRHLAHGMYIIDINGIKTKIIR
;
A
#
# COMPACT_ATOMS: atom_id res chain seq x y z
N MET A 1 -54.55 -75.07 -12.59
CA MET A 1 -53.38 -74.40 -12.16
C MET A 1 -52.47 -74.17 -13.37
N LYS A 2 -52.61 -73.00 -14.01
CA LYS A 2 -51.76 -72.61 -15.17
C LYS A 2 -50.78 -71.56 -14.70
N LYS A 3 -49.48 -71.86 -14.76
CA LYS A 3 -48.36 -70.92 -14.50
C LYS A 3 -48.20 -70.12 -15.81
N HIS A 4 -48.42 -68.82 -15.75
CA HIS A 4 -48.00 -67.91 -16.78
C HIS A 4 -46.56 -67.47 -16.52
N PHE A 5 -45.66 -67.81 -17.43
CA PHE A 5 -44.29 -67.27 -17.51
C PHE A 5 -44.40 -65.92 -18.23
N LEU A 6 -44.10 -64.85 -17.46
CA LEU A 6 -43.97 -63.50 -18.04
C LEU A 6 -42.51 -63.35 -18.47
N LEU A 7 -42.22 -63.30 -19.75
CA LEU A 7 -40.92 -63.03 -20.34
C LEU A 7 -40.73 -61.51 -20.31
N LEU A 8 -39.92 -61.02 -19.33
CA LEU A 8 -39.52 -59.61 -19.24
C LEU A 8 -38.35 -59.41 -20.19
N SER A 9 -38.61 -58.89 -21.40
CA SER A 9 -37.58 -58.47 -22.33
C SER A 9 -36.93 -57.15 -21.80
N LEU A 10 -35.75 -57.30 -21.23
CA LEU A 10 -34.89 -56.17 -20.84
C LEU A 10 -34.31 -55.53 -22.10
N ILE A 11 -34.93 -54.46 -22.61
CA ILE A 11 -34.32 -53.60 -23.62
C ILE A 11 -33.21 -52.84 -22.94
N ILE A 12 -31.97 -53.31 -23.12
CA ILE A 12 -30.77 -52.51 -22.80
C ILE A 12 -30.72 -51.42 -23.86
N MET A 13 -31.20 -50.25 -23.50
CA MET A 13 -30.95 -49.02 -24.24
C MET A 13 -29.48 -48.66 -24.05
N VAL A 14 -28.64 -49.10 -24.99
CA VAL A 14 -27.26 -48.58 -25.05
C VAL A 14 -27.39 -47.13 -25.42
N LEU A 15 -27.42 -46.25 -24.45
CA LEU A 15 -27.12 -44.84 -24.63
C LEU A 15 -25.67 -44.82 -25.13
N SER A 16 -25.50 -44.62 -26.44
CA SER A 16 -24.25 -44.19 -26.99
C SER A 16 -23.94 -42.85 -26.30
N LEU A 17 -23.09 -42.86 -25.27
CA LEU A 17 -22.41 -41.69 -24.81
C LEU A 17 -21.54 -41.22 -26.00
N THR A 18 -22.12 -40.40 -26.87
CA THR A 18 -21.28 -39.61 -27.78
C THR A 18 -20.45 -38.74 -26.88
N ALA A 19 -19.12 -38.90 -26.92
CA ALA A 19 -18.24 -38.03 -26.24
C ALA A 19 -18.58 -36.59 -26.67
N GLN A 20 -18.98 -35.78 -25.72
CA GLN A 20 -19.27 -34.35 -25.97
C GLN A 20 -17.98 -33.65 -26.39
N ARG A 21 -18.09 -32.54 -27.13
CA ARG A 21 -16.95 -31.67 -27.44
C ARG A 21 -16.40 -31.08 -26.15
N ASN A 22 -15.07 -31.04 -26.02
CA ASN A 22 -14.41 -30.20 -25.03
C ASN A 22 -14.35 -28.78 -25.59
N VAL A 23 -14.69 -27.79 -24.77
CA VAL A 23 -14.86 -26.40 -25.21
C VAL A 23 -13.83 -25.51 -24.55
N LEU A 24 -13.03 -24.83 -25.36
CA LEU A 24 -12.16 -23.71 -24.92
C LEU A 24 -13.03 -22.45 -24.77
N VAL A 25 -12.87 -21.75 -23.65
CA VAL A 25 -13.43 -20.41 -23.38
C VAL A 25 -12.31 -19.47 -23.04
N GLU A 26 -12.07 -18.44 -23.87
CA GLU A 26 -10.99 -17.46 -23.70
C GLU A 26 -11.61 -16.10 -23.35
N GLU A 27 -11.43 -15.66 -22.12
CA GLU A 27 -11.92 -14.38 -21.60
C GLU A 27 -10.82 -13.31 -21.63
N LEU A 28 -11.12 -12.10 -22.12
CA LEU A 28 -10.29 -10.93 -21.90
C LEU A 28 -10.61 -10.31 -20.54
N THR A 29 -9.60 -10.12 -19.70
CA THR A 29 -9.75 -9.68 -18.31
C THR A 29 -8.57 -8.82 -17.85
N GLY A 30 -8.62 -8.34 -16.62
CA GLY A 30 -7.52 -7.63 -15.97
C GLY A 30 -7.90 -7.10 -14.58
N THR A 31 -6.90 -6.90 -13.73
CA THR A 31 -7.09 -6.39 -12.35
C THR A 31 -7.69 -4.97 -12.31
N TRP A 32 -7.45 -4.17 -13.34
CA TRP A 32 -8.00 -2.83 -13.53
C TRP A 32 -9.49 -2.81 -13.93
N CYS A 33 -10.01 -3.94 -14.39
CA CYS A 33 -11.34 -4.04 -14.94
C CYS A 33 -12.40 -4.20 -13.84
N GLN A 34 -13.16 -3.16 -13.58
CA GLN A 34 -14.13 -3.10 -12.48
C GLN A 34 -15.34 -4.04 -12.62
N TYR A 35 -15.61 -4.59 -13.81
CA TYR A 35 -16.67 -5.58 -14.05
C TYR A 35 -16.12 -7.01 -14.20
N CYS A 36 -14.81 -7.20 -14.20
CA CYS A 36 -14.18 -8.52 -14.32
C CYS A 36 -14.37 -9.45 -13.11
N PRO A 37 -14.71 -8.99 -11.89
CA PRO A 37 -15.20 -9.90 -10.86
C PRO A 37 -16.41 -10.74 -11.29
N GLY A 38 -17.26 -10.21 -12.18
CA GLY A 38 -18.32 -10.98 -12.83
C GLY A 38 -17.77 -12.08 -13.75
N GLY A 39 -16.71 -11.77 -14.51
CA GLY A 39 -16.00 -12.73 -15.35
C GLY A 39 -15.40 -13.88 -14.53
N ILE A 40 -14.69 -13.56 -13.45
CA ILE A 40 -14.14 -14.54 -12.50
C ILE A 40 -15.25 -15.48 -12.01
N TYR A 41 -16.31 -14.92 -11.43
CA TYR A 41 -17.42 -15.73 -10.90
C TYR A 41 -18.08 -16.65 -11.93
N TYR A 42 -18.38 -16.13 -13.14
CA TYR A 42 -19.02 -16.93 -14.18
C TYR A 42 -18.07 -17.93 -14.83
N GLY A 43 -16.77 -17.60 -14.97
CA GLY A 43 -15.73 -18.47 -15.47
C GLY A 43 -15.49 -19.67 -14.55
N ASP A 44 -15.30 -19.43 -13.26
CA ASP A 44 -15.18 -20.47 -12.23
C ASP A 44 -16.43 -21.34 -12.19
N SER A 45 -17.61 -20.71 -12.14
CA SER A 45 -18.87 -21.46 -12.12
C SER A 45 -19.03 -22.37 -13.32
N LEU A 46 -18.59 -21.93 -14.50
CA LEU A 46 -18.68 -22.72 -15.74
C LEU A 46 -17.66 -23.86 -15.72
N SER A 47 -16.43 -23.62 -15.27
CA SER A 47 -15.36 -24.62 -15.16
C SER A 47 -15.67 -25.70 -14.13
N HIS A 48 -16.30 -25.34 -13.00
CA HIS A 48 -16.70 -26.29 -11.97
C HIS A 48 -17.97 -27.09 -12.34
N ALA A 49 -18.85 -26.51 -13.17
CA ALA A 49 -20.06 -27.20 -13.60
C ALA A 49 -19.83 -28.26 -14.67
N TYR A 50 -18.73 -28.14 -15.45
CA TYR A 50 -18.48 -29.00 -16.62
C TYR A 50 -17.02 -29.33 -16.81
N ASP A 51 -16.62 -30.59 -16.57
CA ASP A 51 -15.23 -31.09 -16.68
C ASP A 51 -14.65 -30.93 -18.10
N ASN A 52 -15.49 -30.80 -19.11
CA ASN A 52 -15.13 -30.65 -20.52
C ASN A 52 -15.17 -29.16 -20.98
N VAL A 53 -15.16 -28.21 -20.07
CA VAL A 53 -14.98 -26.80 -20.36
C VAL A 53 -13.60 -26.36 -19.81
N TYR A 54 -12.81 -25.78 -20.69
CA TYR A 54 -11.46 -25.28 -20.36
C TYR A 54 -11.49 -23.76 -20.48
N PHE A 55 -11.56 -23.10 -19.33
CA PHE A 55 -11.57 -21.64 -19.23
C PHE A 55 -10.14 -21.11 -19.21
N VAL A 56 -9.92 -19.98 -19.89
CA VAL A 56 -8.63 -19.26 -19.90
C VAL A 56 -8.90 -17.78 -19.71
N ALA A 57 -8.44 -17.25 -18.61
CA ALA A 57 -8.42 -15.82 -18.29
C ALA A 57 -7.20 -15.17 -18.98
N VAL A 58 -7.45 -14.44 -20.05
CA VAL A 58 -6.41 -13.73 -20.81
C VAL A 58 -6.27 -12.32 -20.24
N HIS A 59 -5.33 -12.16 -19.33
CA HIS A 59 -5.03 -10.88 -18.71
C HIS A 59 -4.33 -9.92 -19.66
N THR A 60 -4.63 -8.61 -19.53
CA THR A 60 -4.00 -7.52 -20.27
C THR A 60 -3.80 -6.29 -19.39
N ILE A 61 -2.71 -5.56 -19.61
CA ILE A 61 -2.39 -4.30 -18.93
C ILE A 61 -2.35 -4.45 -17.39
N ASP A 62 -1.90 -5.59 -16.90
CA ASP A 62 -1.66 -5.85 -15.49
C ASP A 62 -0.44 -6.77 -15.29
N ALA A 63 -0.13 -7.14 -14.03
CA ALA A 63 1.03 -7.95 -13.69
C ALA A 63 1.01 -9.39 -14.27
N MET A 64 -0.16 -9.89 -14.64
CA MET A 64 -0.36 -11.21 -15.24
C MET A 64 -0.56 -11.11 -16.76
N GLY A 65 -0.51 -9.91 -17.33
CA GLY A 65 -0.84 -9.61 -18.72
C GLY A 65 0.01 -10.36 -19.74
N ASN A 66 -0.65 -10.92 -20.75
CA ASN A 66 -0.04 -11.44 -21.96
C ASN A 66 -0.63 -10.71 -23.17
N GLU A 67 0.01 -9.59 -23.54
CA GLU A 67 -0.48 -8.69 -24.59
C GLU A 67 -0.54 -9.34 -25.98
N GLU A 68 0.37 -10.28 -26.25
CA GLU A 68 0.36 -11.04 -27.49
C GLU A 68 -0.88 -11.93 -27.58
N TYR A 69 -1.15 -12.68 -26.52
CA TYR A 69 -2.35 -13.50 -26.44
C TYR A 69 -3.62 -12.66 -26.49
N ALA A 70 -3.70 -11.62 -25.67
CA ALA A 70 -4.85 -10.70 -25.63
C ALA A 70 -5.16 -10.13 -27.03
N THR A 71 -4.14 -9.66 -27.74
CA THR A 71 -4.28 -9.12 -29.10
C THR A 71 -4.85 -10.15 -30.07
N HIS A 72 -4.37 -11.39 -30.02
CA HIS A 72 -4.80 -12.45 -30.92
C HIS A 72 -6.23 -12.91 -30.67
N THR A 73 -6.79 -12.75 -29.46
CA THR A 73 -8.20 -13.08 -29.20
C THR A 73 -9.16 -12.20 -30.00
N GLY A 74 -8.74 -11.02 -30.43
CA GLY A 74 -9.57 -10.03 -31.11
C GLY A 74 -10.66 -9.43 -30.22
N LEU A 75 -10.63 -9.68 -28.90
CA LEU A 75 -11.55 -9.09 -27.92
C LEU A 75 -11.15 -7.63 -27.66
N THR A 76 -12.16 -6.75 -27.57
CA THR A 76 -11.96 -5.30 -27.41
C THR A 76 -12.61 -4.73 -26.16
N SER A 77 -13.24 -5.59 -25.36
CA SER A 77 -13.89 -5.22 -24.10
C SER A 77 -13.69 -6.33 -23.05
N ALA A 78 -13.56 -5.95 -21.80
CA ALA A 78 -13.47 -6.84 -20.65
C ALA A 78 -14.64 -6.56 -19.68
N PRO A 79 -15.28 -7.61 -19.07
CA PRO A 79 -15.11 -9.03 -19.38
C PRO A 79 -15.91 -9.46 -20.62
N ALA A 80 -15.25 -10.12 -21.55
CA ALA A 80 -15.90 -10.75 -22.70
C ALA A 80 -15.11 -11.99 -23.10
N ALA A 81 -15.79 -13.01 -23.66
CA ALA A 81 -15.13 -14.24 -24.02
C ALA A 81 -15.43 -14.71 -25.44
N ASN A 82 -14.46 -15.43 -26.01
CA ASN A 82 -14.59 -16.24 -27.20
C ASN A 82 -14.82 -17.70 -26.80
N ILE A 83 -15.86 -18.34 -27.33
CA ILE A 83 -16.20 -19.72 -27.03
C ILE A 83 -15.92 -20.59 -28.26
N GLY A 84 -14.92 -21.47 -28.13
CA GLY A 84 -14.41 -22.31 -29.21
C GLY A 84 -13.83 -21.55 -30.39
N ARG A 85 -13.49 -20.27 -30.22
CA ARG A 85 -13.09 -19.33 -31.29
C ARG A 85 -14.11 -19.24 -32.44
N LYS A 86 -15.35 -19.72 -32.17
CA LYS A 86 -16.50 -19.66 -33.06
C LYS A 86 -17.50 -18.58 -32.63
N HIS A 87 -17.81 -18.57 -31.37
CA HIS A 87 -18.77 -17.62 -30.81
C HIS A 87 -18.00 -16.47 -30.16
N MET A 88 -17.70 -15.45 -30.95
CA MET A 88 -16.82 -14.34 -30.58
C MET A 88 -17.53 -13.31 -29.68
N ASN A 89 -16.75 -12.67 -28.78
CA ASN A 89 -17.11 -11.49 -27.99
C ASN A 89 -18.45 -11.63 -27.24
N LYS A 90 -18.60 -12.71 -26.47
CA LYS A 90 -19.76 -12.95 -25.63
C LYS A 90 -19.61 -12.30 -24.25
N SER A 91 -20.65 -11.59 -23.79
CA SER A 91 -20.78 -11.14 -22.42
C SER A 91 -21.02 -12.32 -21.47
N PHE A 92 -20.58 -12.17 -20.20
CA PHE A 92 -20.59 -13.26 -19.21
C PHE A 92 -21.97 -13.86 -18.95
N ASP A 93 -23.06 -13.08 -19.08
CA ASP A 93 -24.44 -13.57 -18.96
C ASP A 93 -24.83 -14.56 -20.06
N LYS A 94 -24.06 -14.66 -21.14
CA LYS A 94 -24.26 -15.55 -22.27
C LYS A 94 -23.33 -16.75 -22.31
N TRP A 95 -22.34 -16.82 -21.44
CA TRP A 95 -21.32 -17.88 -21.50
C TRP A 95 -21.91 -19.27 -21.29
N PHE A 96 -22.72 -19.48 -20.27
CA PHE A 96 -23.35 -20.79 -20.02
C PHE A 96 -24.19 -21.28 -21.20
N GLU A 97 -25.12 -20.46 -21.65
CA GLU A 97 -26.01 -20.80 -22.77
C GLU A 97 -25.24 -21.14 -24.06
N THR A 98 -24.24 -20.29 -24.39
CA THR A 98 -23.46 -20.45 -25.61
C THR A 98 -22.53 -21.66 -25.52
N THR A 99 -21.85 -21.86 -24.40
CA THR A 99 -20.96 -23.00 -24.20
C THR A 99 -21.71 -24.32 -24.26
N LEU A 100 -22.84 -24.42 -23.58
CA LEU A 100 -23.68 -25.63 -23.62
C LEU A 100 -24.21 -25.94 -25.01
N ALA A 101 -24.64 -24.93 -25.78
CA ALA A 101 -25.08 -25.09 -27.14
C ALA A 101 -23.94 -25.60 -28.04
N TYR A 102 -22.73 -25.03 -27.88
CA TYR A 102 -21.56 -25.44 -28.66
C TYR A 102 -21.02 -26.81 -28.26
N MET A 103 -21.02 -27.15 -26.99
CA MET A 103 -20.66 -28.47 -26.47
C MET A 103 -21.50 -29.59 -27.05
N ASN A 104 -22.77 -29.32 -27.30
CA ASN A 104 -23.77 -30.32 -27.74
C ASN A 104 -24.10 -30.23 -29.24
N ASP A 105 -23.39 -29.46 -30.07
CA ASP A 105 -23.69 -29.29 -31.48
C ASP A 105 -23.30 -30.52 -32.33
N GLY A 106 -22.41 -31.39 -31.80
CA GLY A 106 -21.98 -32.64 -32.45
C GLY A 106 -21.23 -32.43 -33.77
N GLN A 107 -20.61 -31.24 -33.96
CA GLN A 107 -19.93 -30.89 -35.22
C GLN A 107 -18.41 -31.11 -35.16
N GLU A 108 -17.88 -31.53 -34.00
CA GLU A 108 -16.44 -31.80 -33.85
C GLU A 108 -16.00 -32.97 -34.75
N GLN A 109 -14.85 -32.78 -35.42
CA GLN A 109 -14.32 -33.78 -36.36
C GLN A 109 -13.36 -34.77 -35.69
N SER A 110 -12.88 -34.45 -34.49
CA SER A 110 -11.89 -35.26 -33.77
C SER A 110 -12.19 -35.38 -32.28
N THR A 111 -11.51 -36.32 -31.61
CA THR A 111 -11.20 -36.24 -30.19
C THR A 111 -9.78 -35.77 -30.04
N VAL A 112 -9.52 -34.95 -29.05
CA VAL A 112 -8.15 -34.44 -28.73
C VAL A 112 -7.71 -34.99 -27.38
N ASP A 113 -6.46 -35.39 -27.28
CA ASP A 113 -5.79 -35.78 -26.04
C ASP A 113 -4.51 -34.96 -25.89
N VAL A 114 -4.11 -34.68 -24.65
CA VAL A 114 -2.86 -34.00 -24.32
C VAL A 114 -2.17 -34.68 -23.14
N SER A 115 -0.87 -34.83 -23.22
CA SER A 115 -0.02 -35.24 -22.10
C SER A 115 1.18 -34.31 -21.97
N ALA A 116 1.65 -34.11 -20.75
CA ALA A 116 2.84 -33.33 -20.47
C ALA A 116 3.72 -34.08 -19.46
N THR A 117 5.03 -33.93 -19.63
CA THR A 117 6.02 -34.36 -18.64
C THR A 117 6.89 -33.15 -18.28
N PHE A 118 7.08 -32.93 -17.00
CA PHE A 118 7.87 -31.82 -16.46
C PHE A 118 9.20 -32.34 -15.89
N GLU A 119 10.29 -31.68 -16.25
CA GLU A 119 11.64 -31.98 -15.78
C GLU A 119 12.09 -30.89 -14.78
N PRO A 120 11.95 -31.09 -13.44
CA PRO A 120 12.17 -30.02 -12.46
C PRO A 120 13.57 -29.36 -12.56
N GLY A 121 14.59 -30.12 -12.84
CA GLY A 121 15.98 -29.61 -12.90
C GLY A 121 16.27 -28.66 -14.08
N SER A 122 15.58 -28.86 -15.21
CA SER A 122 15.71 -28.02 -16.42
C SER A 122 14.49 -27.12 -16.63
N ARG A 123 13.44 -27.33 -15.84
CA ARG A 123 12.10 -26.72 -15.99
C ARG A 123 11.47 -26.91 -17.38
N VAL A 124 11.90 -27.93 -18.13
CA VAL A 124 11.37 -28.24 -19.44
C VAL A 124 10.06 -29.02 -19.30
N VAL A 125 9.04 -28.55 -19.99
CA VAL A 125 7.77 -29.26 -20.20
C VAL A 125 7.75 -29.84 -21.60
N ASN A 126 7.75 -31.16 -21.72
CA ASN A 126 7.58 -31.87 -22.99
C ASN A 126 6.09 -32.23 -23.13
N ILE A 127 5.47 -31.77 -24.20
CA ILE A 127 4.02 -31.83 -24.41
C ILE A 127 3.73 -32.61 -25.66
N THR A 128 2.82 -33.56 -25.59
CA THR A 128 2.32 -34.30 -26.73
C THR A 128 0.82 -34.02 -26.89
N VAL A 129 0.41 -33.43 -28.00
CA VAL A 129 -0.99 -33.24 -28.38
C VAL A 129 -1.33 -34.22 -29.51
N SER A 130 -2.43 -34.92 -29.36
CA SER A 130 -2.89 -35.86 -30.38
C SER A 130 -4.39 -35.64 -30.72
N ALA A 131 -4.74 -35.94 -31.94
CA ALA A 131 -6.15 -35.89 -32.41
C ALA A 131 -6.51 -37.18 -33.15
N THR A 132 -7.58 -37.80 -32.73
CA THR A 132 -8.14 -38.99 -33.42
C THR A 132 -9.37 -38.58 -34.22
N ALA A 133 -9.34 -38.83 -35.52
CA ALA A 133 -10.40 -38.43 -36.43
C ALA A 133 -11.70 -39.25 -36.19
N LYS A 134 -12.84 -38.59 -35.98
CA LYS A 134 -14.17 -39.20 -35.93
C LYS A 134 -14.71 -39.51 -37.31
N SER A 135 -14.33 -38.70 -38.29
CA SER A 135 -14.65 -38.83 -39.71
C SER A 135 -13.38 -38.55 -40.55
N ASN A 136 -13.42 -38.76 -41.87
CA ASN A 136 -12.29 -38.41 -42.72
C ASN A 136 -12.10 -36.88 -42.69
N MET A 137 -10.93 -36.44 -42.29
CA MET A 137 -10.55 -35.03 -42.16
C MET A 137 -9.58 -34.64 -43.31
N GLY A 138 -9.77 -33.43 -43.85
CA GLY A 138 -8.79 -32.78 -44.72
C GLY A 138 -7.63 -32.23 -43.92
N GLY A 139 -6.58 -31.74 -44.59
CA GLY A 139 -5.31 -31.40 -43.98
C GLY A 139 -5.19 -29.98 -43.42
N ASN A 140 -6.27 -29.18 -43.38
CA ASN A 140 -6.15 -27.77 -42.97
C ASN A 140 -6.44 -27.55 -41.47
N TYR A 141 -5.68 -28.28 -40.63
CA TYR A 141 -5.70 -28.18 -39.19
C TYR A 141 -4.30 -27.96 -38.67
N ARG A 142 -4.19 -27.42 -37.45
CA ARG A 142 -2.93 -27.28 -36.70
C ARG A 142 -3.14 -27.63 -35.26
N PHE A 143 -2.10 -28.21 -34.64
CA PHE A 143 -2.04 -28.36 -33.21
C PHE A 143 -1.53 -27.08 -32.55
N ALA A 144 -2.09 -26.75 -31.39
CA ALA A 144 -1.65 -25.67 -30.52
C ALA A 144 -1.62 -26.12 -29.06
N ALA A 145 -0.91 -25.40 -28.23
CA ALA A 145 -0.93 -25.62 -26.79
C ALA A 145 -0.85 -24.29 -26.02
N ILE A 146 -1.56 -24.24 -24.89
CA ILE A 146 -1.62 -23.09 -23.99
C ILE A 146 -1.11 -23.52 -22.62
N VAL A 147 -0.24 -22.71 -22.01
CA VAL A 147 0.14 -22.81 -20.61
C VAL A 147 -0.87 -22.01 -19.79
N VAL A 148 -1.50 -22.65 -18.82
CA VAL A 148 -2.48 -22.04 -17.90
C VAL A 148 -1.98 -22.25 -16.46
N GLU A 149 -2.02 -21.22 -15.67
CA GLU A 149 -1.64 -21.24 -14.25
C GLU A 149 -2.82 -20.79 -13.38
N ASP A 150 -3.02 -21.51 -12.29
CA ASP A 150 -4.03 -21.24 -11.28
C ASP A 150 -3.41 -20.68 -10.01
N ALA A 151 -4.21 -20.19 -9.09
CA ALA A 151 -3.82 -19.72 -7.76
C ALA A 151 -2.73 -18.63 -7.74
N ILE A 152 -2.71 -17.76 -8.76
CA ILE A 152 -1.70 -16.68 -8.84
C ILE A 152 -2.05 -15.59 -7.82
N THR A 153 -1.08 -15.23 -6.99
CA THR A 153 -1.16 -14.14 -6.03
C THR A 153 0.00 -13.17 -6.22
N GLY A 154 -0.09 -11.98 -5.65
CA GLY A 154 1.00 -11.01 -5.68
C GLY A 154 0.72 -9.79 -4.80
N PRO A 155 1.68 -8.86 -4.69
CA PRO A 155 1.56 -7.72 -3.80
C PRO A 155 0.57 -6.65 -4.30
N ALA A 156 -0.05 -5.94 -3.35
CA ALA A 156 -0.74 -4.69 -3.65
C ALA A 156 0.28 -3.65 -4.21
N PRO A 157 -0.16 -2.70 -5.05
CA PRO A 157 -1.52 -2.55 -5.58
C PRO A 157 -1.78 -3.37 -6.86
N HIS A 158 -0.74 -4.00 -7.45
CA HIS A 158 -0.80 -4.60 -8.79
C HIS A 158 -1.74 -5.79 -8.88
N TYR A 159 -1.99 -6.46 -7.75
CA TYR A 159 -2.91 -7.59 -7.64
C TYR A 159 -4.23 -7.25 -6.95
N ASN A 160 -4.48 -5.95 -6.65
CA ASN A 160 -5.80 -5.51 -6.23
C ASN A 160 -6.78 -5.59 -7.40
N GLN A 161 -7.99 -6.13 -7.17
CA GLN A 161 -9.01 -6.22 -8.21
C GLN A 161 -10.00 -5.06 -8.12
N ALA A 162 -10.11 -4.27 -9.17
CA ALA A 162 -11.17 -3.26 -9.27
C ALA A 162 -12.56 -3.94 -9.23
N ASN A 163 -13.50 -3.41 -8.44
CA ASN A 163 -14.77 -4.08 -8.12
C ASN A 163 -15.96 -3.12 -8.10
N ASN A 164 -16.68 -3.03 -9.22
CA ASN A 164 -17.90 -2.21 -9.31
C ASN A 164 -19.14 -2.88 -8.68
N TYR A 165 -19.01 -4.11 -8.18
CA TYR A 165 -20.09 -4.80 -7.50
C TYR A 165 -20.15 -4.53 -6.01
N SER A 166 -19.14 -3.87 -5.43
CA SER A 166 -19.09 -3.51 -4.01
C SER A 166 -20.38 -2.82 -3.56
N GLY A 167 -21.02 -3.35 -2.51
CA GLY A 167 -22.31 -2.85 -2.02
C GLY A 167 -23.54 -3.12 -2.92
N SER A 168 -23.36 -3.85 -4.00
CA SER A 168 -24.47 -4.19 -4.92
C SER A 168 -25.40 -5.25 -4.33
N SER A 169 -26.67 -5.21 -4.70
CA SER A 169 -27.61 -6.31 -4.44
C SER A 169 -27.52 -7.44 -5.46
N TYR A 170 -26.73 -7.29 -6.51
CA TYR A 170 -26.53 -8.30 -7.55
C TYR A 170 -25.47 -9.29 -7.09
N TYR A 171 -25.83 -10.56 -6.94
CA TYR A 171 -24.91 -11.61 -6.48
C TYR A 171 -23.87 -11.95 -7.55
N VAL A 172 -22.59 -11.87 -7.17
CA VAL A 172 -21.43 -12.14 -8.03
C VAL A 172 -20.38 -12.93 -7.23
N GLY A 173 -20.79 -14.06 -6.66
CA GLY A 173 -19.87 -14.98 -5.98
C GLY A 173 -19.23 -14.43 -4.69
N GLY A 174 -19.81 -13.38 -4.08
CA GLY A 174 -19.30 -12.74 -2.87
C GLY A 174 -18.60 -11.39 -3.11
N PHE A 175 -18.25 -11.06 -4.35
CA PHE A 175 -17.62 -9.77 -4.68
C PHE A 175 -18.49 -8.56 -4.29
N GLU A 176 -19.82 -8.73 -4.22
CA GLU A 176 -20.75 -7.69 -3.76
C GLU A 176 -20.54 -7.31 -2.28
N SER A 177 -19.92 -8.19 -1.51
CA SER A 177 -19.58 -7.96 -0.10
C SER A 177 -18.14 -7.49 0.11
N LEU A 178 -17.36 -7.38 -0.97
CA LEU A 178 -15.96 -6.96 -0.92
C LEU A 178 -15.80 -5.47 -1.27
N PRO A 179 -14.75 -4.81 -0.77
CA PRO A 179 -14.49 -3.40 -1.09
C PRO A 179 -14.13 -3.19 -2.56
N ASN A 180 -13.98 -1.93 -2.97
CA ASN A 180 -13.44 -1.52 -4.25
C ASN A 180 -12.21 -0.61 -4.03
N PRO A 181 -10.99 -1.03 -4.41
CA PRO A 181 -10.66 -2.36 -4.96
C PRO A 181 -10.73 -3.46 -3.91
N VAL A 182 -10.85 -4.72 -4.36
CA VAL A 182 -10.61 -5.89 -3.50
C VAL A 182 -9.11 -5.96 -3.22
N PRO A 183 -8.68 -6.00 -1.96
CA PRO A 183 -7.27 -6.10 -1.62
C PRO A 183 -6.61 -7.36 -2.15
N ALA A 184 -5.34 -7.26 -2.57
CA ALA A 184 -4.55 -8.37 -3.11
C ALA A 184 -4.53 -9.61 -2.19
N GLU A 185 -4.47 -9.41 -0.88
CA GLU A 185 -4.51 -10.48 0.12
C GLU A 185 -5.81 -11.31 0.12
N ARG A 186 -6.86 -10.81 -0.53
CA ARG A 186 -8.14 -11.50 -0.70
C ARG A 186 -8.34 -12.04 -2.12
N MET A 187 -7.31 -11.94 -2.97
CA MET A 187 -7.34 -12.35 -4.36
C MET A 187 -6.38 -13.49 -4.63
N ALA A 188 -6.87 -14.48 -5.37
CA ALA A 188 -6.08 -15.41 -6.16
C ALA A 188 -6.72 -15.49 -7.53
N TYR A 189 -5.92 -15.60 -8.56
CA TYR A 189 -6.37 -15.61 -9.95
C TYR A 189 -6.15 -16.99 -10.53
N ASP A 190 -7.26 -17.61 -10.99
CA ASP A 190 -7.26 -18.92 -11.60
C ASP A 190 -7.38 -18.85 -13.12
N HIS A 191 -7.03 -19.94 -13.78
CA HIS A 191 -7.17 -20.12 -15.22
C HIS A 191 -6.38 -19.11 -16.07
N VAL A 192 -5.32 -18.49 -15.52
CA VAL A 192 -4.59 -17.44 -16.20
C VAL A 192 -3.81 -18.00 -17.38
N GLY A 193 -4.10 -17.49 -18.59
CA GLY A 193 -3.40 -17.85 -19.82
C GLY A 193 -2.00 -17.22 -19.87
N ARG A 194 -0.98 -18.00 -19.49
CA ARG A 194 0.40 -17.52 -19.34
C ARG A 194 1.17 -17.45 -20.66
N HIS A 195 0.98 -18.44 -21.52
CA HIS A 195 1.77 -18.53 -22.76
C HIS A 195 1.09 -19.37 -23.83
N LEU A 196 1.19 -18.91 -25.07
CA LEU A 196 0.88 -19.70 -26.27
C LEU A 196 2.16 -20.41 -26.74
N ILE A 197 2.21 -21.73 -26.66
CA ILE A 197 3.43 -22.49 -27.03
C ILE A 197 3.67 -22.49 -28.55
N SER A 198 2.63 -22.25 -29.33
CA SER A 198 2.69 -22.04 -30.77
C SER A 198 2.03 -20.70 -31.11
N ASP A 199 1.98 -20.33 -32.38
CA ASP A 199 1.12 -19.25 -32.81
C ASP A 199 -0.33 -19.51 -32.38
N PHE A 200 -1.11 -18.45 -32.23
CA PHE A 200 -2.54 -18.53 -31.86
C PHE A 200 -3.33 -19.50 -32.74
N ASP A 201 -2.99 -19.54 -34.04
CA ASP A 201 -3.58 -20.43 -35.03
C ASP A 201 -2.98 -21.85 -35.02
N GLY A 202 -2.00 -22.13 -34.18
CA GLY A 202 -1.30 -23.41 -34.07
C GLY A 202 -0.04 -23.52 -34.93
N ALA A 203 0.78 -24.55 -34.64
CA ALA A 203 2.07 -24.78 -35.26
C ALA A 203 1.92 -25.17 -36.73
N GLU A 204 2.66 -24.48 -37.62
CA GLU A 204 2.63 -24.75 -39.05
C GLU A 204 3.17 -26.15 -39.37
N GLY A 205 2.47 -26.89 -40.22
CA GLY A 205 2.85 -28.25 -40.64
C GLY A 205 2.68 -29.31 -39.55
N SER A 206 2.05 -29.00 -38.42
CA SER A 206 1.87 -29.96 -37.32
C SER A 206 0.81 -31.03 -37.59
N PHE A 207 -0.08 -30.84 -38.58
CA PHE A 207 -1.13 -31.80 -38.93
C PHE A 207 -0.89 -32.39 -40.34
N PRO A 208 -1.17 -33.68 -40.58
CA PRO A 208 -1.00 -34.32 -41.89
C PRO A 208 -1.99 -33.77 -42.92
N SER A 209 -1.68 -33.92 -44.23
CA SER A 209 -2.52 -33.44 -45.32
C SER A 209 -3.92 -34.08 -45.36
N SER A 210 -4.10 -35.22 -44.72
CA SER A 210 -5.40 -35.90 -44.50
C SER A 210 -5.30 -36.88 -43.35
N LEU A 211 -6.42 -37.14 -42.67
CA LEU A 211 -6.53 -38.14 -41.61
C LEU A 211 -7.86 -38.91 -41.80
N ASN A 212 -7.78 -40.24 -41.96
CA ASN A 212 -8.97 -41.04 -42.12
C ASN A 212 -9.63 -41.30 -40.75
N ALA A 213 -10.92 -41.57 -40.78
CA ALA A 213 -11.69 -41.93 -39.57
C ALA A 213 -11.01 -43.05 -38.77
N GLY A 214 -10.84 -42.82 -37.46
CA GLY A 214 -10.18 -43.72 -36.52
C GLY A 214 -8.63 -43.64 -36.53
N GLN A 215 -8.03 -42.86 -37.42
CA GLN A 215 -6.57 -42.58 -37.37
C GLN A 215 -6.25 -41.44 -36.39
N THR A 216 -5.05 -41.49 -35.82
CA THR A 216 -4.53 -40.46 -34.88
C THR A 216 -3.33 -39.74 -35.50
N ALA A 217 -3.33 -38.43 -35.43
CA ALA A 217 -2.17 -37.56 -35.65
C ALA A 217 -1.64 -37.06 -34.31
N THR A 218 -0.34 -36.86 -34.22
CA THR A 218 0.31 -36.42 -32.99
C THR A 218 1.34 -35.37 -33.32
N TYR A 219 1.52 -34.38 -32.41
CA TYR A 219 2.57 -33.37 -32.50
C TYR A 219 3.17 -33.10 -31.12
N GLU A 220 4.48 -32.88 -31.09
CA GLU A 220 5.22 -32.65 -29.85
C GLU A 220 5.69 -31.21 -29.77
N PHE A 221 5.52 -30.62 -28.58
CA PHE A 221 6.04 -29.32 -28.22
C PHE A 221 7.01 -29.47 -27.06
N SER A 222 7.87 -28.49 -26.89
CA SER A 222 8.75 -28.35 -25.75
C SER A 222 8.75 -26.89 -25.31
N TYR A 223 8.62 -26.64 -24.00
CA TYR A 223 8.57 -25.30 -23.42
C TYR A 223 9.37 -25.27 -22.11
N THR A 224 10.22 -24.27 -21.94
CA THR A 224 10.89 -24.06 -20.65
C THR A 224 10.03 -23.17 -19.78
N LEU A 225 9.55 -23.70 -18.68
CA LEU A 225 8.70 -23.00 -17.74
C LEU A 225 9.51 -21.91 -17.01
N PRO A 226 9.13 -20.62 -17.06
CA PRO A 226 9.77 -19.55 -16.30
C PRO A 226 9.82 -19.86 -14.80
N GLU A 227 10.82 -19.33 -14.10
CA GLU A 227 10.99 -19.58 -12.65
C GLU A 227 9.84 -19.01 -11.80
N GLU A 228 9.23 -17.94 -12.27
CA GLU A 228 8.10 -17.30 -11.62
C GLU A 228 6.77 -18.07 -11.76
N TYR A 229 6.68 -19.12 -12.60
CA TYR A 229 5.49 -19.96 -12.71
C TYR A 229 5.60 -21.12 -11.73
N ASN A 230 4.53 -21.35 -10.97
CA ASN A 230 4.48 -22.45 -10.01
C ASN A 230 3.97 -23.73 -10.70
N GLU A 231 4.85 -24.70 -10.93
CA GLU A 231 4.55 -25.96 -11.59
C GLU A 231 3.42 -26.78 -10.95
N ASP A 232 3.20 -26.60 -9.64
CA ASP A 232 2.13 -27.30 -8.92
C ASP A 232 0.72 -26.79 -9.30
N TYR A 233 0.64 -25.60 -9.91
CA TYR A 233 -0.60 -24.95 -10.37
C TYR A 233 -0.63 -24.75 -11.88
N VAL A 234 0.35 -25.29 -12.64
CA VAL A 234 0.38 -25.19 -14.10
C VAL A 234 -0.26 -26.40 -14.75
N ARG A 235 -1.13 -26.13 -15.72
CA ARG A 235 -1.75 -27.13 -16.62
C ARG A 235 -1.52 -26.75 -18.09
N ILE A 236 -1.58 -27.74 -18.98
CA ILE A 236 -1.48 -27.54 -20.42
C ILE A 236 -2.82 -27.84 -21.07
N ILE A 237 -3.30 -26.93 -21.91
CA ILE A 237 -4.46 -27.15 -22.76
C ILE A 237 -3.94 -27.39 -24.19
N GLY A 238 -4.16 -28.61 -24.72
CA GLY A 238 -3.88 -28.96 -26.11
C GLY A 238 -5.10 -28.73 -27.00
N LEU A 239 -4.90 -28.19 -28.20
CA LEU A 239 -5.95 -27.78 -29.12
C LEU A 239 -5.73 -28.36 -30.51
N LEU A 240 -6.83 -28.62 -31.24
CA LEU A 240 -6.82 -28.77 -32.69
C LEU A 240 -7.60 -27.58 -33.30
N VAL A 241 -6.93 -26.78 -34.10
CA VAL A 241 -7.48 -25.54 -34.69
C VAL A 241 -7.69 -25.74 -36.20
N ASN A 242 -8.91 -25.50 -36.68
CA ASN A 242 -9.26 -25.49 -38.08
C ASN A 242 -8.75 -24.20 -38.74
N GLN A 243 -7.93 -24.31 -39.76
CA GLN A 243 -7.31 -23.15 -40.41
C GLN A 243 -8.26 -22.40 -41.37
N ASP A 244 -9.29 -23.03 -41.85
CA ASP A 244 -10.26 -22.38 -42.74
C ASP A 244 -11.22 -21.48 -41.97
N THR A 245 -11.65 -21.91 -40.79
CA THR A 245 -12.65 -21.21 -39.96
C THR A 245 -12.02 -20.51 -38.74
N LYS A 246 -10.81 -20.88 -38.38
CA LYS A 246 -10.11 -20.46 -37.14
C LYS A 246 -10.75 -20.97 -35.86
N GLU A 247 -11.76 -21.82 -35.96
CA GLU A 247 -12.45 -22.44 -34.83
C GLU A 247 -11.58 -23.54 -34.19
N VAL A 248 -11.70 -23.71 -32.89
CA VAL A 248 -11.15 -24.87 -32.16
C VAL A 248 -12.11 -26.06 -32.39
N ASP A 249 -11.63 -27.09 -33.12
CA ASP A 249 -12.41 -28.31 -33.35
C ASP A 249 -12.68 -29.07 -32.05
N ASN A 250 -11.63 -29.25 -31.25
CA ASN A 250 -11.70 -29.87 -29.94
C ASN A 250 -10.45 -29.55 -29.11
N ALA A 251 -10.51 -29.82 -27.82
CA ALA A 251 -9.46 -29.50 -26.85
C ALA A 251 -9.24 -30.65 -25.84
N ALA A 252 -8.14 -30.64 -25.13
CA ALA A 252 -7.87 -31.47 -23.97
C ALA A 252 -7.04 -30.72 -22.96
N ARG A 253 -7.09 -31.08 -21.68
CA ARG A 253 -6.31 -30.48 -20.59
C ARG A 253 -5.59 -31.56 -19.80
N THR A 254 -4.32 -31.31 -19.45
CA THR A 254 -3.56 -32.19 -18.56
C THR A 254 -4.03 -32.04 -17.10
N PRO A 255 -3.73 -32.99 -16.21
CA PRO A 255 -3.53 -32.71 -14.79
C PRO A 255 -2.50 -31.60 -14.60
N TYR A 256 -2.32 -31.12 -13.36
CA TYR A 256 -1.19 -30.25 -13.03
C TYR A 256 0.14 -30.93 -13.36
N LEU A 257 1.22 -30.14 -13.55
CA LEU A 257 2.51 -30.71 -13.97
C LEU A 257 3.13 -31.66 -12.93
N ASN A 258 2.74 -31.56 -11.65
CA ASN A 258 3.06 -32.53 -10.59
C ASN A 258 2.26 -33.84 -10.69
N GLY A 259 1.34 -33.96 -11.64
CA GLY A 259 0.50 -35.14 -11.86
C GLY A 259 -0.80 -35.17 -11.03
N SER A 260 -1.06 -34.16 -10.20
CA SER A 260 -2.28 -34.05 -9.40
C SER A 260 -3.44 -33.54 -10.27
N THR A 261 -4.67 -33.94 -9.92
CA THR A 261 -5.92 -33.37 -10.45
C THR A 261 -6.53 -32.36 -9.48
N ASN A 262 -5.95 -32.20 -8.29
CA ASN A 262 -6.33 -31.25 -7.25
C ASN A 262 -5.18 -30.31 -6.99
N ALA A 263 -5.42 -29.00 -7.02
CA ALA A 263 -4.51 -28.01 -6.50
C ALA A 263 -4.51 -28.04 -4.97
N ALA A 264 -3.37 -27.83 -4.33
CA ALA A 264 -3.38 -27.61 -2.90
C ALA A 264 -3.96 -26.23 -2.58
N PRO A 265 -4.70 -26.04 -1.47
CA PRO A 265 -5.15 -24.73 -1.08
C PRO A 265 -3.95 -23.81 -0.80
N ILE A 266 -4.13 -22.50 -0.97
CA ILE A 266 -3.10 -21.51 -0.66
C ILE A 266 -3.59 -20.51 0.38
N PHE A 267 -2.66 -19.95 1.15
CA PHE A 267 -2.91 -18.74 1.92
C PHE A 267 -2.66 -17.53 1.02
N THR A 268 -3.65 -16.66 0.87
CA THR A 268 -3.52 -15.43 0.09
C THR A 268 -3.08 -14.25 0.95
N SER A 269 -3.36 -14.30 2.26
CA SER A 269 -2.85 -13.33 3.23
C SER A 269 -1.49 -13.77 3.78
N HIS A 270 -0.67 -12.77 4.17
CA HIS A 270 0.63 -13.00 4.79
C HIS A 270 0.53 -12.82 6.31
N GLY A 271 1.21 -13.69 7.07
CA GLY A 271 1.24 -13.60 8.52
C GLY A 271 1.77 -12.24 8.99
N LYS A 272 1.05 -11.58 9.90
CA LYS A 272 1.51 -10.34 10.52
C LYS A 272 2.62 -10.66 11.51
N THR A 273 3.84 -10.19 11.22
CA THR A 273 5.06 -10.56 11.96
C THR A 273 5.39 -9.65 13.14
N GLU A 274 4.66 -8.56 13.32
CA GLU A 274 4.93 -7.56 14.35
C GLU A 274 3.81 -7.51 15.39
N GLY A 275 4.17 -7.35 16.65
CA GLY A 275 3.27 -7.14 17.77
C GLY A 275 3.93 -6.35 18.89
N PHE A 276 3.13 -5.76 19.78
CA PHE A 276 3.63 -5.00 20.92
C PHE A 276 2.96 -5.48 22.21
N VAL A 277 3.72 -5.52 23.28
CA VAL A 277 3.19 -5.87 24.63
C VAL A 277 2.06 -4.89 24.98
N GLY A 278 0.93 -5.44 25.44
CA GLY A 278 -0.24 -4.65 25.83
C GLY A 278 -1.11 -4.14 24.69
N THR A 279 -0.69 -4.30 23.43
CA THR A 279 -1.45 -3.87 22.24
C THR A 279 -2.21 -5.04 21.62
N ALA A 280 -3.44 -4.80 21.20
CA ALA A 280 -4.24 -5.81 20.52
C ALA A 280 -3.61 -6.21 19.18
N TYR A 281 -3.34 -7.48 19.02
CA TYR A 281 -2.91 -8.09 17.77
C TYR A 281 -4.12 -8.60 17.00
N ASN A 282 -4.19 -8.27 15.71
CA ASN A 282 -5.24 -8.73 14.80
C ASN A 282 -4.60 -9.11 13.46
N TYR A 283 -4.92 -10.31 12.97
CA TYR A 283 -4.51 -10.80 11.65
C TYR A 283 -5.68 -11.54 10.99
N ASN A 284 -6.14 -11.02 9.83
CA ASN A 284 -7.16 -11.66 9.02
C ASN A 284 -6.51 -12.70 8.11
N VAL A 285 -6.88 -13.94 8.28
CA VAL A 285 -6.40 -15.08 7.48
C VAL A 285 -7.32 -15.28 6.30
N PHE A 286 -6.76 -15.28 5.09
CA PHE A 286 -7.49 -15.57 3.86
C PHE A 286 -6.83 -16.73 3.12
N CYS A 287 -7.66 -17.62 2.61
CA CYS A 287 -7.25 -18.80 1.84
C CYS A 287 -8.03 -18.91 0.54
N HIS A 288 -7.44 -19.58 -0.43
CA HIS A 288 -8.06 -19.87 -1.72
C HIS A 288 -7.87 -21.34 -2.08
N ASP A 289 -8.85 -21.88 -2.79
CA ASP A 289 -8.83 -23.22 -3.38
C ASP A 289 -9.40 -23.13 -4.78
N THR A 290 -8.63 -23.55 -5.76
CA THR A 290 -8.95 -23.43 -7.19
C THR A 290 -10.16 -24.29 -7.58
N GLU A 291 -10.34 -25.46 -6.96
CA GLU A 291 -11.47 -26.34 -7.18
C GLU A 291 -12.73 -25.88 -6.43
N GLY A 292 -12.64 -24.80 -5.65
CA GLY A 292 -13.73 -24.21 -4.89
C GLY A 292 -14.15 -25.02 -3.67
N ALA A 293 -13.27 -25.88 -3.14
CA ALA A 293 -13.55 -26.66 -1.96
C ALA A 293 -13.74 -25.79 -0.71
N SER A 294 -14.54 -26.30 0.21
CA SER A 294 -14.66 -25.70 1.54
C SER A 294 -13.44 -26.06 2.37
N LEU A 295 -12.68 -25.07 2.81
CA LEU A 295 -11.48 -25.28 3.58
C LEU A 295 -11.78 -25.44 5.07
N THR A 296 -10.98 -26.29 5.73
CA THR A 296 -10.83 -26.34 7.18
C THR A 296 -9.52 -25.63 7.51
N ILE A 297 -9.62 -24.50 8.22
CA ILE A 297 -8.44 -23.70 8.62
C ILE A 297 -8.23 -23.91 10.12
N THR A 298 -7.00 -24.27 10.52
CA THR A 298 -6.66 -24.52 11.94
C THR A 298 -5.34 -23.85 12.29
N ALA A 299 -5.23 -23.37 13.53
CA ALA A 299 -3.96 -22.93 14.11
C ALA A 299 -3.37 -24.11 14.90
N VAL A 300 -2.37 -24.79 14.32
CA VAL A 300 -1.73 -25.97 14.96
C VAL A 300 -0.68 -25.58 15.98
N GLU A 301 -0.07 -24.41 15.82
CA GLU A 301 0.83 -23.80 16.79
C GLU A 301 0.55 -22.30 16.89
N LYS A 302 0.48 -21.80 18.12
CA LYS A 302 0.31 -20.39 18.42
C LYS A 302 0.61 -20.12 19.90
N PRO A 303 1.00 -18.88 20.29
CA PRO A 303 1.16 -18.51 21.68
C PRO A 303 -0.18 -18.55 22.46
N GLU A 304 -0.10 -18.68 23.79
CA GLU A 304 -1.30 -18.79 24.65
C GLU A 304 -2.16 -17.50 24.62
N TRP A 305 -1.54 -16.35 24.44
CA TRP A 305 -2.24 -15.06 24.38
C TRP A 305 -3.01 -14.85 23.09
N LEU A 306 -2.76 -15.64 22.03
CA LEU A 306 -3.37 -15.53 20.70
C LEU A 306 -4.49 -16.55 20.55
N SER A 307 -5.65 -16.15 20.04
CA SER A 307 -6.76 -17.02 19.65
C SER A 307 -6.90 -17.05 18.13
N PHE A 308 -7.48 -18.10 17.60
CA PHE A 308 -7.86 -18.23 16.21
C PHE A 308 -9.32 -18.65 16.09
N GLU A 309 -10.08 -18.02 15.20
CA GLU A 309 -11.44 -18.36 14.86
C GLU A 309 -11.60 -18.40 13.34
N GLN A 310 -12.07 -19.52 12.79
CA GLN A 310 -12.45 -19.61 11.39
C GLN A 310 -13.78 -18.88 11.19
N THR A 311 -13.83 -17.85 10.34
CA THR A 311 -15.02 -16.99 10.15
C THR A 311 -15.94 -17.47 9.03
N ASP A 312 -15.37 -18.11 8.01
CA ASP A 312 -16.10 -18.75 6.92
C ASP A 312 -15.27 -19.91 6.32
N ASN A 313 -15.68 -20.45 5.18
CA ASN A 313 -15.02 -21.58 4.52
C ASN A 313 -13.67 -21.24 3.85
N LYS A 314 -13.25 -19.99 3.83
CA LYS A 314 -12.00 -19.51 3.20
C LYS A 314 -11.27 -18.48 4.05
N SER A 315 -11.80 -18.12 5.21
CA SER A 315 -11.20 -17.10 6.06
C SER A 315 -11.27 -17.40 7.55
N GLY A 316 -10.41 -16.73 8.31
CA GLY A 316 -10.37 -16.77 9.76
C GLY A 316 -9.76 -15.48 10.31
N VAL A 317 -9.76 -15.35 11.61
CA VAL A 317 -9.15 -14.22 12.31
C VAL A 317 -8.33 -14.71 13.49
N MET A 318 -7.14 -14.15 13.64
CA MET A 318 -6.31 -14.30 14.82
C MET A 318 -6.37 -13.03 15.66
N THR A 319 -6.71 -13.15 16.93
CA THR A 319 -6.79 -12.00 17.85
C THR A 319 -6.20 -12.33 19.20
N GLY A 320 -5.61 -11.32 19.86
CA GLY A 320 -5.07 -11.48 21.20
C GLY A 320 -4.29 -10.25 21.63
N THR A 321 -3.81 -10.24 22.87
CA THR A 321 -2.97 -9.16 23.39
C THR A 321 -1.76 -9.79 24.07
N PRO A 322 -0.55 -9.64 23.53
CA PRO A 322 0.65 -10.20 24.15
C PRO A 322 0.96 -9.48 25.46
N SER A 323 1.38 -10.25 26.47
CA SER A 323 1.73 -9.72 27.78
C SER A 323 3.24 -9.71 28.05
N GLN A 324 4.05 -10.24 27.13
CA GLN A 324 5.50 -10.31 27.21
C GLN A 324 6.09 -10.18 25.81
N SER A 325 7.23 -9.50 25.71
CA SER A 325 8.04 -9.44 24.47
C SER A 325 8.70 -10.77 24.17
N GLY A 326 9.04 -10.97 22.91
CA GLY A 326 9.73 -12.16 22.41
C GLY A 326 9.20 -12.61 21.05
N ASP A 327 9.84 -13.64 20.52
CA ASP A 327 9.46 -14.27 19.26
C ASP A 327 8.47 -15.40 19.49
N TYR A 328 7.34 -15.36 18.79
CA TYR A 328 6.26 -16.34 18.92
C TYR A 328 5.95 -16.98 17.57
N THR A 329 6.21 -18.28 17.47
CA THR A 329 5.88 -19.05 16.26
C THR A 329 4.37 -19.24 16.14
N VAL A 330 3.87 -19.07 14.92
CA VAL A 330 2.48 -19.38 14.51
C VAL A 330 2.53 -20.32 13.32
N VAL A 331 1.76 -21.39 13.38
CA VAL A 331 1.58 -22.34 12.28
C VAL A 331 0.09 -22.52 12.03
N LEU A 332 -0.33 -22.15 10.82
CA LEU A 332 -1.68 -22.36 10.33
C LEU A 332 -1.69 -23.47 9.29
N GLU A 333 -2.75 -24.26 9.25
CA GLU A 333 -3.01 -25.25 8.21
C GLU A 333 -4.36 -24.96 7.54
N ALA A 334 -4.38 -25.00 6.19
CA ALA A 334 -5.58 -25.01 5.38
C ALA A 334 -5.71 -26.35 4.65
N ASN A 335 -6.86 -27.01 4.81
CA ASN A 335 -7.13 -28.35 4.28
C ASN A 335 -8.43 -28.36 3.47
N ASP A 336 -8.37 -28.87 2.24
CA ASP A 336 -9.50 -29.02 1.30
C ASP A 336 -10.20 -30.38 1.37
N GLY A 337 -9.72 -31.26 2.27
CA GLY A 337 -10.15 -32.65 2.41
C GLY A 337 -9.33 -33.66 1.59
N ILE A 338 -8.40 -33.21 0.75
CA ILE A 338 -7.47 -34.00 -0.08
C ILE A 338 -6.04 -33.68 0.27
N THR A 339 -5.70 -32.40 0.32
CA THR A 339 -4.37 -31.86 0.59
C THR A 339 -4.38 -30.83 1.72
N THR A 340 -3.21 -30.58 2.31
CA THR A 340 -3.03 -29.56 3.36
C THR A 340 -1.85 -28.69 3.03
N THR A 341 -2.04 -27.38 3.15
CA THR A 341 -0.98 -26.39 3.04
C THR A 341 -0.77 -25.70 4.37
N THR A 342 0.48 -25.38 4.67
CA THR A 342 0.90 -24.77 5.93
C THR A 342 1.43 -23.36 5.68
N GLN A 343 1.03 -22.41 6.54
CA GLN A 343 1.64 -21.09 6.66
C GLN A 343 2.33 -20.99 8.01
N GLU A 344 3.64 -20.75 7.99
CA GLU A 344 4.46 -20.58 9.19
C GLU A 344 5.05 -19.18 9.22
N PHE A 345 4.93 -18.49 10.35
CA PHE A 345 5.55 -17.17 10.56
C PHE A 345 5.84 -16.95 12.05
N VAL A 346 6.71 -15.98 12.32
CA VAL A 346 7.08 -15.59 13.68
C VAL A 346 6.52 -14.19 13.95
N ILE A 347 5.79 -14.05 15.06
CA ILE A 347 5.39 -12.74 15.58
C ILE A 347 6.52 -12.26 16.49
N ASN A 348 7.26 -11.25 16.06
CA ASN A 348 8.18 -10.52 16.91
C ASN A 348 7.38 -9.53 17.76
N VAL A 349 7.20 -9.85 19.03
CA VAL A 349 6.54 -8.96 19.98
C VAL A 349 7.62 -8.12 20.66
N ALA A 350 7.70 -6.86 20.29
CA ALA A 350 8.54 -5.91 20.98
C ALA A 350 7.92 -5.53 22.34
N ASP A 351 8.74 -5.16 23.30
CA ASP A 351 8.26 -4.41 24.46
C ASP A 351 7.60 -3.17 23.87
N GLY A 352 6.31 -2.99 24.12
CA GLY A 352 5.63 -1.78 23.70
C GLY A 352 6.49 -0.61 24.15
N LEU A 353 6.81 0.33 23.27
CA LEU A 353 7.39 1.58 23.70
C LEU A 353 6.53 2.02 24.88
N GLU A 354 7.11 2.16 26.08
CA GLU A 354 6.37 2.59 27.26
C GLU A 354 5.86 4.01 27.00
N GLY A 355 4.73 4.12 26.36
CA GLY A 355 4.05 5.35 25.97
C GLY A 355 2.78 4.98 25.23
N ASN A 356 1.66 5.38 25.77
CA ASN A 356 0.38 5.32 25.09
C ASN A 356 0.06 6.71 24.55
N TRP A 357 -0.63 6.75 23.42
CA TRP A 357 -1.29 7.97 23.00
C TRP A 357 -2.37 8.34 24.02
N GLU A 358 -2.28 9.55 24.58
CA GLU A 358 -3.21 10.04 25.59
C GLU A 358 -3.91 11.31 25.09
N TYR A 359 -5.21 11.45 25.38
CA TYR A 359 -5.92 12.69 25.08
C TYR A 359 -5.36 13.87 25.90
N VAL A 360 -5.25 15.01 25.23
CA VAL A 360 -4.92 16.28 25.88
C VAL A 360 -6.25 16.97 26.19
N GLY A 361 -6.72 16.80 27.41
CA GLY A 361 -8.01 17.32 27.85
C GLY A 361 -9.21 16.51 27.39
N GLU A 362 -10.33 17.20 27.17
CA GLU A 362 -11.59 16.57 26.77
C GLU A 362 -11.53 16.11 25.31
N ARG A 363 -11.98 14.89 25.07
CA ARG A 363 -12.18 14.33 23.73
C ARG A 363 -13.33 15.07 23.04
N GLY A 364 -13.12 15.57 21.82
CA GLY A 364 -14.11 16.33 21.09
C GLY A 364 -14.43 17.66 21.75
N PHE A 365 -13.41 18.46 22.07
CA PHE A 365 -13.54 19.66 22.91
C PHE A 365 -14.32 20.84 22.32
N ASN A 366 -14.66 20.81 21.04
CA ASN A 366 -15.46 21.85 20.37
C ASN A 366 -16.88 21.39 20.03
N SER A 367 -17.68 22.26 19.42
CA SER A 367 -19.09 21.95 19.13
C SER A 367 -19.30 20.96 17.96
N GLY A 368 -18.22 20.53 17.27
CA GLY A 368 -18.26 19.67 16.10
C GLY A 368 -18.51 20.42 14.79
N ASN A 369 -18.74 19.66 13.71
CA ASN A 369 -18.89 20.18 12.34
C ASN A 369 -17.65 20.95 11.85
N SER A 370 -16.46 20.40 12.20
CA SER A 370 -15.13 20.92 11.83
C SER A 370 -14.55 20.07 10.70
N TYR A 371 -13.92 20.67 9.71
CA TYR A 371 -13.39 19.93 8.57
C TYR A 371 -12.02 20.40 8.06
N VAL A 372 -11.48 21.47 8.61
CA VAL A 372 -10.09 21.93 8.35
C VAL A 372 -9.55 22.49 9.64
N HIS A 373 -8.33 22.14 9.99
CA HIS A 373 -7.65 22.72 11.13
C HIS A 373 -6.13 22.73 10.93
N ASP A 374 -5.44 23.47 11.79
CA ASP A 374 -3.97 23.57 11.84
C ASP A 374 -3.58 23.78 13.30
N MET A 375 -2.35 23.40 13.68
CA MET A 375 -1.90 23.38 15.07
C MET A 375 -0.48 23.93 15.21
N VAL A 376 -0.30 24.80 16.19
CA VAL A 376 1.02 25.35 16.57
C VAL A 376 1.23 25.40 18.08
N PHE A 377 2.47 25.51 18.51
CA PHE A 377 2.86 25.67 19.90
C PHE A 377 3.60 26.98 20.16
N TYR A 378 3.29 27.62 21.27
CA TYR A 378 4.15 28.67 21.84
C TYR A 378 4.33 28.40 23.34
N GLY A 379 5.56 28.21 23.76
CA GLY A 379 5.84 27.65 25.08
C GLY A 379 5.14 26.30 25.24
N ASP A 380 4.48 26.07 26.35
CA ASP A 380 3.75 24.83 26.63
C ASP A 380 2.28 24.87 26.16
N THR A 381 1.86 25.99 25.56
CA THR A 381 0.48 26.17 25.11
C THR A 381 0.31 25.69 23.68
N CYS A 382 -0.62 24.78 23.47
CA CYS A 382 -1.08 24.32 22.17
C CYS A 382 -2.19 25.26 21.67
N TYR A 383 -2.08 25.69 20.41
CA TYR A 383 -3.11 26.47 19.72
C TYR A 383 -3.61 25.66 18.53
N VAL A 384 -4.93 25.48 18.45
CA VAL A 384 -5.59 24.78 17.34
C VAL A 384 -6.53 25.74 16.65
N LEU A 385 -6.27 25.99 15.37
CA LEU A 385 -7.19 26.73 14.51
C LEU A 385 -8.13 25.72 13.86
N VAL A 386 -9.42 25.91 14.01
CA VAL A 386 -10.47 25.07 13.40
C VAL A 386 -11.36 25.90 12.50
N GLN A 387 -11.87 25.30 11.45
CA GLN A 387 -12.97 25.84 10.67
C GLN A 387 -14.27 25.20 11.15
N GLU A 388 -15.02 25.93 11.96
CA GLU A 388 -16.26 25.48 12.57
C GLU A 388 -17.43 26.31 12.03
N ASN A 389 -18.43 25.66 11.42
CA ASN A 389 -19.56 26.35 10.77
C ASN A 389 -19.13 27.46 9.81
N ASP A 390 -18.16 27.18 8.93
CA ASP A 390 -17.57 28.09 7.95
C ASP A 390 -16.89 29.33 8.54
N LYS A 391 -16.40 29.26 9.78
CA LYS A 391 -15.66 30.33 10.44
C LYS A 391 -14.40 29.83 11.11
N PRO A 392 -13.30 30.58 11.01
CA PRO A 392 -12.08 30.26 11.74
C PRO A 392 -12.28 30.57 13.22
N ILE A 393 -11.95 29.60 14.07
CA ILE A 393 -11.93 29.72 15.53
C ILE A 393 -10.61 29.17 16.02
N VAL A 394 -9.95 29.88 16.93
CA VAL A 394 -8.75 29.39 17.58
C VAL A 394 -9.08 28.96 19.00
N TYR A 395 -8.68 27.75 19.35
CA TYR A 395 -8.69 27.23 20.71
C TYR A 395 -7.25 27.18 21.23
N ARG A 396 -7.07 27.35 22.54
CA ARG A 396 -5.80 27.12 23.21
C ARG A 396 -5.97 26.14 24.37
N SER A 397 -4.93 25.36 24.62
CA SER A 397 -4.87 24.54 25.82
C SER A 397 -4.59 25.44 27.03
N VAL A 398 -5.26 25.15 28.15
CA VAL A 398 -5.01 25.75 29.44
C VAL A 398 -4.60 24.68 30.45
N ASP A 399 -4.22 25.08 31.66
CA ASP A 399 -3.81 24.14 32.71
C ASP A 399 -4.83 23.04 32.91
N ASP A 400 -4.35 21.82 33.21
CA ASP A 400 -5.16 20.60 33.42
C ASP A 400 -5.86 20.04 32.16
N GLY A 401 -5.48 20.49 30.95
CA GLY A 401 -6.01 19.94 29.68
C GLY A 401 -7.39 20.45 29.30
N GLU A 402 -7.84 21.57 29.85
CA GLU A 402 -9.03 22.27 29.36
C GLU A 402 -8.69 23.06 28.07
N TRP A 403 -9.70 23.29 27.24
CA TRP A 403 -9.61 24.06 26.01
C TRP A 403 -10.48 25.31 26.09
N GLU A 404 -9.93 26.46 25.76
CA GLU A 404 -10.70 27.69 25.70
C GLU A 404 -10.59 28.38 24.33
N GLN A 405 -11.65 29.00 23.87
CA GLN A 405 -11.66 29.80 22.65
C GLN A 405 -10.86 31.08 22.84
N LEU A 406 -9.93 31.35 21.92
CA LEU A 406 -9.07 32.52 21.93
C LEU A 406 -9.75 33.73 21.27
N GLY A 407 -10.58 34.43 22.03
CA GLY A 407 -11.30 35.62 21.56
C GLY A 407 -12.32 35.34 20.45
N ASN A 408 -12.67 36.37 19.68
CA ASN A 408 -13.58 36.29 18.56
C ASN A 408 -12.92 36.90 17.31
N ILE A 409 -12.74 36.09 16.27
CA ILE A 409 -12.09 36.51 15.03
C ILE A 409 -12.95 37.46 14.20
N ASN A 410 -14.26 37.42 14.37
CA ASN A 410 -15.26 38.33 13.76
C ASN A 410 -15.10 38.43 12.21
N THR A 411 -15.44 37.34 11.54
CA THR A 411 -15.45 37.23 10.07
C THR A 411 -16.81 36.82 9.54
N SER A 412 -17.09 37.05 8.27
CA SER A 412 -18.36 36.67 7.64
C SER A 412 -18.44 35.18 7.34
N MET A 413 -17.92 34.72 6.26
CA MET A 413 -17.80 33.30 5.91
C MET A 413 -16.41 33.08 5.37
N THR A 414 -15.82 31.92 5.68
CA THR A 414 -14.54 31.52 5.15
C THR A 414 -14.71 30.42 4.11
N TYR A 415 -13.78 30.36 3.17
CA TYR A 415 -13.76 29.35 2.13
C TYR A 415 -12.50 28.53 2.23
N VAL A 416 -12.67 27.24 2.42
CA VAL A 416 -11.80 26.07 2.25
C VAL A 416 -10.49 25.97 3.05
N THR A 417 -9.69 27.00 3.26
CA THR A 417 -8.41 26.87 3.97
C THR A 417 -8.21 27.96 5.01
N SER A 418 -7.82 27.55 6.19
CA SER A 418 -7.30 28.43 7.24
C SER A 418 -6.03 27.81 7.84
N THR A 419 -5.08 28.66 8.22
CA THR A 419 -3.76 28.23 8.70
C THR A 419 -3.30 29.13 9.82
N ILE A 420 -2.55 28.60 10.75
CA ILE A 420 -2.02 29.31 11.93
C ILE A 420 -0.53 29.15 12.02
N ASP A 421 0.15 30.21 12.47
CA ASP A 421 1.55 30.15 12.84
C ASP A 421 1.87 31.17 13.93
N VAL A 422 3.03 31.05 14.58
CA VAL A 422 3.41 31.85 15.74
C VAL A 422 4.84 32.33 15.64
N THR A 423 5.06 33.61 15.99
CA THR A 423 6.41 34.18 16.07
C THR A 423 7.19 33.65 17.26
N SER A 424 8.51 33.85 17.24
CA SER A 424 9.40 33.55 18.37
C SER A 424 9.05 34.27 19.66
N THR A 425 8.30 35.38 19.55
CA THR A 425 7.80 36.21 20.66
C THR A 425 6.40 35.90 21.12
N GLY A 426 5.71 34.95 20.47
CA GLY A 426 4.38 34.49 20.85
C GLY A 426 3.24 35.26 20.22
N GLU A 427 3.49 36.05 19.19
CA GLU A 427 2.43 36.67 18.40
C GLU A 427 1.84 35.63 17.43
N ILE A 428 0.52 35.37 17.56
CA ILE A 428 -0.15 34.34 16.76
C ILE A 428 -0.76 35.00 15.51
N TYR A 429 -0.47 34.41 14.35
CA TYR A 429 -1.04 34.83 13.07
C TYR A 429 -1.95 33.74 12.52
N ILE A 430 -3.10 34.14 11.97
CA ILE A 430 -3.97 33.25 11.21
C ILE A 430 -4.16 33.82 9.81
N GLY A 431 -4.12 32.94 8.82
CA GLY A 431 -4.46 33.23 7.44
C GLY A 431 -5.73 32.47 7.03
N TYR A 432 -6.65 33.14 6.32
CA TYR A 432 -7.85 32.52 5.79
C TYR A 432 -8.38 33.27 4.57
N SER A 433 -9.18 32.59 3.77
CA SER A 433 -9.87 33.21 2.64
C SER A 433 -11.28 33.60 3.04
N GLU A 434 -11.67 34.85 2.75
CA GLU A 434 -13.01 35.38 3.00
C GLU A 434 -13.71 35.66 1.67
N GLU A 435 -14.92 35.12 1.49
CA GLU A 435 -15.74 35.42 0.32
C GLU A 435 -16.68 36.59 0.61
N ILE A 436 -16.56 37.64 -0.18
CA ILE A 436 -17.44 38.82 -0.09
C ILE A 436 -17.98 39.14 -1.50
N ASN A 437 -19.29 39.03 -1.69
CA ASN A 437 -19.95 39.31 -2.96
C ASN A 437 -19.35 38.53 -4.14
N TYR A 438 -19.09 37.25 -3.98
CA TYR A 438 -18.47 36.34 -4.98
C TYR A 438 -17.03 36.75 -5.38
N SER A 439 -16.34 37.46 -4.53
CA SER A 439 -14.91 37.74 -4.67
C SER A 439 -14.16 37.26 -3.46
N TYR A 440 -13.00 36.66 -3.67
CA TYR A 440 -12.18 36.11 -2.61
C TYR A 440 -11.11 37.11 -2.15
N TYR A 441 -10.90 37.14 -0.86
CA TYR A 441 -9.92 38.01 -0.20
C TYR A 441 -9.08 37.17 0.75
N GLY A 442 -7.77 37.20 0.57
CA GLY A 442 -6.81 36.68 1.55
C GLY A 442 -6.78 37.61 2.77
N ARG A 443 -7.09 37.05 3.92
CA ARG A 443 -7.10 37.75 5.20
C ARG A 443 -6.02 37.22 6.10
N VAL A 444 -5.33 38.10 6.78
CA VAL A 444 -4.42 37.74 7.86
C VAL A 444 -4.78 38.54 9.10
N LYS A 445 -4.95 37.86 10.22
CA LYS A 445 -5.15 38.47 11.52
C LYS A 445 -4.07 38.05 12.48
N LYS A 446 -3.82 38.94 13.47
CA LYS A 446 -2.83 38.74 14.51
C LYS A 446 -3.49 38.87 15.87
N TRP A 447 -3.14 37.98 16.79
CA TRP A 447 -3.48 38.05 18.21
C TRP A 447 -2.39 38.81 18.97
N ASP A 448 -2.79 39.84 19.70
CA ASP A 448 -1.85 40.70 20.46
C ASP A 448 -1.77 40.35 21.96
N GLY A 449 -2.33 39.23 22.36
CA GLY A 449 -2.47 38.80 23.78
C GLY A 449 -3.84 39.13 24.38
N SER A 450 -4.67 39.96 23.70
CA SER A 450 -5.97 40.38 24.18
C SER A 450 -7.09 40.40 23.12
N SER A 451 -6.74 40.66 21.87
CA SER A 451 -7.69 40.77 20.77
C SER A 451 -7.08 40.46 19.41
N TRP A 452 -7.94 40.07 18.48
CA TRP A 452 -7.57 39.89 17.08
C TRP A 452 -7.63 41.22 16.32
N SER A 453 -6.53 41.55 15.64
CA SER A 453 -6.40 42.72 14.77
C SER A 453 -6.13 42.33 13.32
N ASP A 454 -6.60 43.14 12.37
CA ASP A 454 -6.31 42.91 10.94
C ASP A 454 -4.86 43.31 10.62
N VAL A 455 -4.14 42.43 9.91
CA VAL A 455 -2.77 42.66 9.42
C VAL A 455 -2.74 43.00 7.93
N GLY A 456 -3.90 43.02 7.29
CA GLY A 456 -4.04 43.40 5.90
C GLY A 456 -4.87 42.40 5.09
N THR A 457 -5.08 42.77 3.83
CA THR A 457 -5.92 42.05 2.89
C THR A 457 -5.28 42.01 1.54
N VAL A 458 -5.25 40.85 0.91
CA VAL A 458 -4.84 40.68 -0.48
C VAL A 458 -6.08 40.30 -1.33
N PRO A 459 -6.51 41.13 -2.31
CA PRO A 459 -7.66 40.82 -3.14
C PRO A 459 -7.38 39.68 -4.14
N ASN A 460 -8.44 39.01 -4.56
CA ASN A 460 -8.41 37.90 -5.51
C ASN A 460 -7.55 36.70 -5.06
N CYS A 461 -7.50 36.44 -3.76
CA CYS A 461 -6.60 35.50 -3.15
C CYS A 461 -7.41 34.49 -2.33
N PHE A 462 -7.29 33.23 -2.68
CA PHE A 462 -7.94 32.11 -1.95
C PHE A 462 -6.99 30.93 -1.81
N ASP A 463 -7.34 29.93 -1.00
CA ASP A 463 -6.46 28.81 -0.61
C ASP A 463 -5.13 29.30 -0.02
N ILE A 464 -5.21 29.95 1.13
CA ILE A 464 -4.05 30.52 1.82
C ILE A 464 -3.31 29.45 2.62
N TYR A 465 -1.99 29.44 2.49
CA TYR A 465 -1.08 28.71 3.37
C TYR A 465 -0.06 29.70 3.95
N LEU A 466 -0.07 29.89 5.28
CA LEU A 466 0.74 30.88 5.99
C LEU A 466 1.85 30.17 6.77
N ARG A 467 3.05 30.73 6.76
CA ARG A 467 4.20 30.37 7.62
C ARG A 467 5.01 31.61 7.99
N ILE A 468 5.72 31.51 9.09
CA ILE A 468 6.58 32.57 9.62
C ILE A 468 8.02 32.11 9.56
N ASP A 469 8.91 32.93 9.00
CA ASP A 469 10.34 32.63 8.92
C ASP A 469 11.04 32.81 10.28
N SER A 470 12.33 32.45 10.36
CA SER A 470 13.12 32.55 11.60
C SER A 470 13.37 33.98 12.10
N ASN A 471 13.09 35.00 11.23
CA ASN A 471 13.15 36.41 11.56
C ASN A 471 11.79 37.00 11.98
N ASP A 472 10.82 36.15 12.30
CA ASP A 472 9.45 36.55 12.65
C ASP A 472 8.70 37.28 11.51
N THR A 473 9.06 37.03 10.27
CA THR A 473 8.37 37.60 9.09
C THR A 473 7.28 36.66 8.61
N PRO A 474 6.00 37.06 8.60
CA PRO A 474 4.96 36.26 8.03
C PRO A 474 4.99 36.24 6.50
N TYR A 475 4.86 35.06 5.94
CA TYR A 475 4.63 34.79 4.53
C TYR A 475 3.33 34.06 4.34
N PHE A 476 2.66 34.27 3.21
CA PHE A 476 1.63 33.36 2.76
C PHE A 476 1.67 33.16 1.25
N VAL A 477 1.42 31.93 0.85
CA VAL A 477 1.15 31.59 -0.54
C VAL A 477 -0.36 31.48 -0.74
N CYS A 478 -0.86 31.94 -1.88
CA CYS A 478 -2.26 31.82 -2.22
C CYS A 478 -2.44 31.58 -3.72
N ARG A 479 -3.63 31.11 -4.08
CA ARG A 479 -4.08 30.99 -5.45
C ARG A 479 -4.91 32.22 -5.85
N HIS A 480 -4.60 32.83 -6.98
CA HIS A 480 -5.36 33.97 -7.47
C HIS A 480 -6.64 33.55 -8.18
N ASP A 481 -7.74 34.19 -7.81
CA ASP A 481 -9.01 34.09 -8.52
C ASP A 481 -8.90 34.68 -9.92
N GLY A 482 -9.37 33.96 -10.91
CA GLY A 482 -9.38 34.37 -12.32
C GLY A 482 -8.23 33.84 -13.18
N ASN A 483 -7.05 33.53 -12.65
CA ASN A 483 -5.96 32.87 -13.39
C ASN A 483 -5.47 31.55 -12.81
N TRP A 484 -5.86 31.23 -11.55
CA TRP A 484 -5.56 30.01 -10.84
C TRP A 484 -4.05 29.74 -10.63
N LEU A 485 -3.24 30.82 -10.70
CA LEU A 485 -1.80 30.74 -10.46
C LEU A 485 -1.48 30.99 -8.99
N GLY A 486 -0.37 30.42 -8.53
CA GLY A 486 0.15 30.63 -7.19
C GLY A 486 0.95 31.92 -7.05
N TYR A 487 0.77 32.64 -5.95
CA TYR A 487 1.52 33.86 -5.61
C TYR A 487 1.99 33.79 -4.17
N LEU A 488 3.23 34.18 -3.94
CA LEU A 488 3.80 34.30 -2.60
C LEU A 488 3.82 35.76 -2.16
N HIS A 489 3.41 36.01 -0.92
CA HIS A 489 3.43 37.34 -0.31
C HIS A 489 4.18 37.29 1.02
N LYS A 490 4.87 38.39 1.36
CA LYS A 490 5.48 38.57 2.68
C LYS A 490 5.08 39.91 3.29
N LEU A 491 5.04 39.96 4.62
CA LEU A 491 4.70 41.15 5.37
C LEU A 491 5.95 42.03 5.60
N VAL A 492 5.95 43.25 5.06
CA VAL A 492 7.03 44.23 5.23
C VAL A 492 6.41 45.56 5.63
N ASP A 493 6.84 46.15 6.74
CA ASP A 493 6.36 47.44 7.25
C ASP A 493 4.83 47.53 7.32
N GLY A 494 4.17 46.42 7.68
CA GLY A 494 2.70 46.31 7.77
C GLY A 494 1.95 46.22 6.45
N GLN A 495 2.65 45.99 5.34
CA GLN A 495 2.06 45.79 4.02
C GLN A 495 2.47 44.43 3.43
N TRP A 496 1.52 43.78 2.77
CA TRP A 496 1.79 42.56 2.02
C TRP A 496 2.42 42.86 0.68
N ILE A 497 3.62 42.38 0.45
CA ILE A 497 4.41 42.57 -0.76
C ILE A 497 4.53 41.23 -1.48
N GLU A 498 4.20 41.24 -2.78
CA GLU A 498 4.37 40.07 -3.64
C GLU A 498 5.87 39.74 -3.81
N VAL A 499 6.25 38.51 -3.61
CA VAL A 499 7.62 38.01 -3.73
C VAL A 499 7.86 37.55 -5.18
N GLY A 500 8.97 37.99 -5.77
CA GLY A 500 9.35 37.61 -7.13
C GLY A 500 8.64 38.41 -8.26
N GLY A 501 7.72 39.33 -7.91
CA GLY A 501 7.07 40.24 -8.88
C GLY A 501 6.21 39.56 -9.93
N GLY A 502 5.63 38.41 -9.60
CA GLY A 502 4.78 37.60 -10.46
C GLY A 502 4.43 36.22 -9.84
N PRO A 503 3.67 35.40 -10.58
CA PRO A 503 3.30 34.08 -10.09
C PRO A 503 4.52 33.16 -10.00
N ILE A 504 4.45 32.21 -9.07
CA ILE A 504 5.49 31.18 -8.84
C ILE A 504 5.61 30.20 -10.02
N ASN A 505 4.60 30.14 -10.88
CA ASN A 505 4.52 29.22 -11.99
C ASN A 505 3.65 29.80 -13.14
N SER A 506 3.59 29.07 -14.26
CA SER A 506 2.79 29.44 -15.46
C SER A 506 1.56 28.53 -15.68
N SER A 507 1.25 27.60 -14.77
CA SER A 507 0.17 26.64 -14.88
C SER A 507 -0.78 26.73 -13.70
N TYR A 508 -2.01 26.24 -13.86
CA TYR A 508 -2.98 26.15 -12.76
C TYR A 508 -2.39 25.37 -11.58
N THR A 509 -2.58 25.91 -10.39
CA THR A 509 -2.07 25.35 -9.14
C THR A 509 -3.22 24.93 -8.25
N TYR A 510 -3.11 23.75 -7.61
CA TYR A 510 -4.19 23.20 -6.80
C TYR A 510 -3.87 23.20 -5.30
N TRP A 511 -2.66 22.80 -4.92
CA TRP A 511 -2.29 22.61 -3.52
C TRP A 511 -0.95 23.29 -3.24
N PHE A 512 -0.78 23.72 -1.99
CA PHE A 512 0.47 24.33 -1.52
C PHE A 512 0.91 23.72 -0.20
N SER A 513 2.21 23.62 -0.02
CA SER A 513 2.88 23.53 1.25
C SER A 513 4.16 24.34 1.18
N MET A 514 4.60 24.91 2.30
CA MET A 514 5.74 25.83 2.37
C MET A 514 6.59 25.56 3.59
N ASP A 515 7.90 25.64 3.42
CA ASP A 515 8.89 25.62 4.50
C ASP A 515 10.07 26.51 4.12
N PHE A 516 10.98 26.75 5.07
CA PHE A 516 12.13 27.63 4.89
C PHE A 516 13.44 26.88 5.11
N ASP A 517 14.48 27.25 4.35
CA ASP A 517 15.84 26.82 4.67
C ASP A 517 16.49 27.68 5.78
N ASN A 518 17.68 27.31 6.21
CA ASN A 518 18.43 28.03 7.28
C ASN A 518 18.82 29.48 6.91
N ASN A 519 18.56 29.93 5.69
CA ASN A 519 18.76 31.30 5.23
C ASN A 519 17.44 32.05 5.02
N ASP A 520 16.34 31.49 5.51
CA ASP A 520 14.96 31.99 5.31
C ASP A 520 14.53 32.11 3.83
N ASN A 521 15.11 31.30 2.95
CA ASN A 521 14.60 31.17 1.61
C ASN A 521 13.35 30.30 1.62
N PRO A 522 12.20 30.79 1.12
CA PRO A 522 10.98 29.99 1.08
C PRO A 522 11.05 28.93 -0.03
N TYR A 523 10.69 27.71 0.32
CA TYR A 523 10.45 26.59 -0.58
C TYR A 523 8.97 26.34 -0.66
N LEU A 524 8.46 26.23 -1.87
CA LEU A 524 7.07 25.98 -2.16
C LEU A 524 6.93 24.64 -2.86
N LEU A 525 6.16 23.76 -2.25
CA LEU A 525 5.64 22.56 -2.89
C LEU A 525 4.25 22.89 -3.44
N TRP A 526 4.02 22.58 -4.70
CA TRP A 526 2.76 22.86 -5.38
C TRP A 526 2.44 21.78 -6.42
N SER A 527 1.15 21.57 -6.71
CA SER A 527 0.72 20.68 -7.79
C SER A 527 0.16 21.48 -8.95
N MET A 528 0.43 21.00 -10.17
CA MET A 528 -0.05 21.63 -11.41
C MET A 528 -1.17 20.81 -12.06
N ASP A 529 -1.68 21.33 -13.19
CA ASP A 529 -2.60 20.61 -14.06
C ASP A 529 -2.06 19.21 -14.39
N GLY A 530 -2.83 18.17 -14.09
CA GLY A 530 -2.38 16.77 -14.09
C GLY A 530 -1.92 16.28 -12.71
N ASN A 531 -2.04 17.10 -11.66
CA ASN A 531 -1.80 16.77 -10.24
C ASN A 531 -0.39 16.25 -9.93
N ARG A 532 0.66 16.68 -10.64
CA ARG A 532 2.05 16.32 -10.30
C ARG A 532 2.66 17.32 -9.33
N ALA A 533 3.43 16.81 -8.38
CA ALA A 533 4.12 17.63 -7.38
C ALA A 533 5.38 18.29 -7.95
N HIS A 534 5.53 19.58 -7.71
CA HIS A 534 6.70 20.38 -8.07
C HIS A 534 7.22 21.17 -6.89
N VAL A 535 8.53 21.36 -6.81
CA VAL A 535 9.15 22.23 -5.81
C VAL A 535 9.87 23.38 -6.48
N THR A 536 9.68 24.55 -5.90
CA THR A 536 10.34 25.79 -6.32
C THR A 536 10.79 26.56 -5.09
N LYS A 537 11.98 27.13 -5.10
CA LYS A 537 12.48 28.02 -4.03
C LYS A 537 12.67 29.45 -4.55
N TYR A 538 12.58 30.42 -3.66
CA TYR A 538 12.95 31.79 -3.96
C TYR A 538 14.28 32.15 -3.29
N GLU A 539 15.28 32.41 -4.08
CA GLU A 539 16.65 32.66 -3.62
C GLU A 539 17.32 33.72 -4.52
N ASN A 540 18.07 34.65 -3.94
CA ASN A 540 18.79 35.71 -4.67
C ASN A 540 17.90 36.52 -5.60
N ASP A 541 16.68 36.84 -5.19
CA ASP A 541 15.66 37.59 -5.96
C ASP A 541 15.15 36.88 -7.22
N GLU A 542 15.32 35.54 -7.32
CA GLU A 542 14.86 34.74 -8.43
C GLU A 542 14.15 33.44 -7.97
N TRP A 543 13.16 33.00 -8.77
CA TRP A 543 12.53 31.68 -8.59
C TRP A 543 13.42 30.59 -9.20
N VAL A 544 13.82 29.62 -8.40
CA VAL A 544 14.61 28.45 -8.80
C VAL A 544 13.77 27.21 -8.70
N SER A 545 13.53 26.52 -9.82
CA SER A 545 12.78 25.27 -9.83
C SER A 545 13.69 24.09 -9.47
N LEU A 546 13.26 23.25 -8.52
CA LEU A 546 13.85 21.94 -8.24
C LEU A 546 13.22 20.82 -9.08
N GLY A 547 12.30 21.19 -9.97
CA GLY A 547 11.66 20.26 -10.92
C GLY A 547 10.45 19.51 -10.36
N GLU A 548 10.04 18.52 -11.12
CA GLU A 548 8.97 17.59 -10.80
C GLU A 548 9.49 16.52 -9.84
N VAL A 549 8.79 16.31 -8.72
CA VAL A 549 9.23 15.37 -7.66
C VAL A 549 9.14 13.93 -8.14
N SER A 550 8.08 13.60 -8.89
CA SER A 550 7.82 12.24 -9.38
C SER A 550 6.86 12.26 -10.57
N GLN A 551 6.89 11.20 -11.37
CA GLN A 551 5.89 10.94 -12.42
C GLN A 551 4.52 10.52 -11.84
N GLN A 552 4.45 10.18 -10.56
CA GLN A 552 3.20 9.88 -9.87
C GLN A 552 2.36 11.14 -9.68
N THR A 553 1.06 11.00 -9.76
CA THR A 553 0.14 12.11 -9.51
C THR A 553 -0.29 12.14 -8.05
N VAL A 554 -0.43 13.33 -7.49
CA VAL A 554 -0.92 13.56 -6.13
C VAL A 554 -2.43 13.32 -6.09
N TYR A 555 -2.90 12.64 -5.04
CA TYR A 555 -4.33 12.39 -4.84
C TYR A 555 -5.02 13.56 -4.12
N TYR A 556 -4.58 13.93 -2.91
CA TYR A 556 -5.14 15.05 -2.15
C TYR A 556 -4.11 15.90 -1.41
N TYR A 557 -3.24 15.30 -0.58
CA TYR A 557 -2.36 16.00 0.36
C TYR A 557 -0.91 15.85 0.00
N MET A 558 -0.16 16.88 0.28
CA MET A 558 1.29 16.90 0.11
C MET A 558 1.92 17.86 1.13
N ASN A 559 3.07 17.49 1.66
CA ASN A 559 3.83 18.24 2.64
C ASN A 559 5.28 18.37 2.19
N ILE A 560 5.90 19.51 2.51
CA ILE A 560 7.34 19.74 2.38
C ILE A 560 7.93 20.00 3.76
N GLY A 561 9.11 19.48 4.01
CA GLY A 561 9.89 19.77 5.20
C GLY A 561 11.37 19.93 4.85
N ILE A 562 12.05 20.86 5.51
CA ILE A 562 13.47 21.13 5.32
C ILE A 562 14.15 20.92 6.66
N ASN A 563 15.22 20.13 6.66
CA ASN A 563 15.95 19.88 7.89
C ASN A 563 17.07 20.92 8.13
N GLU A 564 17.73 20.80 9.27
CA GLU A 564 18.83 21.70 9.70
C GLU A 564 20.03 21.69 8.73
N ASP A 565 20.18 20.68 7.89
CA ASP A 565 21.21 20.58 6.84
C ASP A 565 20.74 21.15 5.49
N ASN A 566 19.57 21.79 5.45
CA ASN A 566 18.89 22.27 4.24
C ASN A 566 18.51 21.14 3.25
N LYS A 567 18.37 19.91 3.73
CA LYS A 567 17.89 18.79 2.94
C LYS A 567 16.37 18.85 2.84
N VAL A 568 15.86 18.73 1.62
CA VAL A 568 14.43 18.86 1.32
C VAL A 568 13.77 17.49 1.29
N PHE A 569 12.65 17.37 1.96
CA PHE A 569 11.80 16.18 1.96
C PHE A 569 10.39 16.56 1.48
N VAL A 570 9.80 15.69 0.70
CA VAL A 570 8.44 15.83 0.19
C VAL A 570 7.68 14.53 0.42
N ALA A 571 6.50 14.63 1.02
CA ALA A 571 5.57 13.52 1.17
C ALA A 571 4.26 13.87 0.48
N PHE A 572 3.66 12.91 -0.23
CA PHE A 572 2.33 13.07 -0.79
C PHE A 572 1.59 11.74 -0.89
N ASN A 573 0.26 11.78 -0.86
CA ASN A 573 -0.51 10.59 -1.15
C ASN A 573 -0.66 10.43 -2.67
N SER A 574 -0.17 9.29 -3.16
CA SER A 574 -0.15 8.95 -4.59
C SER A 574 -1.54 8.57 -5.09
N ASN A 575 -1.93 9.09 -6.25
CA ASN A 575 -3.22 8.74 -6.86
C ASN A 575 -3.27 7.27 -7.34
N SER A 576 -2.12 6.68 -7.65
CA SER A 576 -2.04 5.30 -8.14
C SER A 576 -2.23 4.25 -7.04
N THR A 577 -1.60 4.47 -5.88
CA THR A 577 -1.65 3.55 -4.74
C THR A 577 -2.63 3.99 -3.67
N ARG A 578 -2.98 5.28 -3.63
CA ARG A 578 -3.63 5.99 -2.53
C ARG A 578 -2.85 5.93 -1.21
N GLY A 579 -1.63 5.39 -1.26
CA GLY A 579 -0.68 5.36 -0.16
C GLY A 579 0.22 6.59 -0.15
N ILE A 580 1.16 6.63 0.78
CA ILE A 580 2.08 7.75 0.99
C ILE A 580 3.41 7.43 0.32
N ASP A 581 3.82 8.30 -0.61
CA ASP A 581 5.14 8.25 -1.23
C ASP A 581 5.99 9.40 -0.70
N VAL A 582 7.27 9.13 -0.38
CA VAL A 582 8.20 10.12 0.19
C VAL A 582 9.47 10.20 -0.64
N TYR A 583 9.90 11.43 -0.88
CA TYR A 583 11.07 11.76 -1.68
C TYR A 583 11.99 12.74 -0.95
N THR A 584 13.27 12.69 -1.28
CA THR A 584 14.27 13.69 -0.86
C THR A 584 15.04 14.20 -2.06
N PHE A 585 15.51 15.46 -2.00
CA PHE A 585 16.28 16.07 -3.07
C PHE A 585 17.78 16.03 -2.78
N GLU A 586 18.54 15.31 -3.59
CA GLU A 586 19.99 15.17 -3.47
C GLU A 586 20.66 15.17 -4.85
N ASN A 587 21.83 15.81 -4.96
CA ASN A 587 22.62 15.85 -6.19
C ASN A 587 21.82 16.30 -7.43
N GLU A 588 20.93 17.29 -7.26
CA GLU A 588 20.03 17.81 -8.28
C GLU A 588 18.96 16.83 -8.81
N GLU A 589 18.71 15.73 -8.07
CA GLU A 589 17.70 14.73 -8.40
C GLU A 589 16.79 14.41 -7.20
N TRP A 590 15.54 14.02 -7.49
CA TRP A 590 14.59 13.53 -6.50
C TRP A 590 14.77 12.02 -6.32
N LEU A 591 15.08 11.60 -5.11
CA LEU A 591 15.26 10.21 -4.71
C LEU A 591 14.05 9.74 -3.90
N ASN A 592 13.45 8.62 -4.29
CA ASN A 592 12.40 7.98 -3.49
C ASN A 592 13.02 7.31 -2.26
N ILE A 593 12.53 7.64 -1.06
CA ILE A 593 12.93 7.05 0.22
C ILE A 593 11.81 6.22 0.87
N GLY A 594 10.64 6.16 0.23
CA GLY A 594 9.54 5.33 0.66
C GLY A 594 8.38 5.37 -0.33
N THR A 595 7.89 4.21 -0.74
CA THR A 595 6.71 4.05 -1.60
C THR A 595 5.64 3.32 -0.81
N ASN A 596 4.44 3.88 -0.77
CA ASN A 596 3.33 3.33 0.00
C ASN A 596 3.74 2.95 1.44
N ILE A 597 4.43 3.89 2.13
CA ILE A 597 4.90 3.65 3.49
C ILE A 597 3.74 3.27 4.42
N GLY A 598 4.00 2.32 5.32
CA GLY A 598 3.01 1.80 6.25
C GLY A 598 1.93 0.92 5.60
N ASP A 599 2.08 0.51 4.33
CA ASP A 599 1.11 -0.30 3.58
C ASP A 599 -0.32 0.19 3.78
N CYS A 600 -0.53 1.50 3.59
CA CYS A 600 -1.79 2.16 3.87
C CYS A 600 -2.46 2.71 2.61
N THR A 601 -3.74 2.99 2.71
CA THR A 601 -4.41 3.98 1.87
C THR A 601 -4.88 5.12 2.77
N THR A 602 -4.73 6.35 2.30
CA THR A 602 -5.14 7.53 3.07
C THR A 602 -5.57 8.67 2.17
N LYS A 603 -6.45 9.52 2.70
CA LYS A 603 -6.75 10.83 2.12
C LYS A 603 -6.09 11.97 2.89
N HIS A 604 -5.87 11.78 4.18
CA HIS A 604 -5.46 12.85 5.09
C HIS A 604 -4.15 12.49 5.76
N MET A 605 -3.17 13.36 5.63
CA MET A 605 -1.85 13.22 6.25
C MET A 605 -1.25 14.59 6.56
N ASP A 606 -0.31 14.60 7.50
CA ASP A 606 0.56 15.74 7.79
C ASP A 606 1.96 15.28 8.17
N MET A 607 2.95 16.16 8.08
CA MET A 607 4.37 15.85 8.25
C MET A 607 5.09 16.89 9.09
N VAL A 608 5.91 16.42 10.02
CA VAL A 608 6.87 17.24 10.78
C VAL A 608 8.28 16.66 10.65
N MET A 609 9.30 17.52 10.69
CA MET A 609 10.70 17.09 10.71
C MET A 609 11.13 16.81 12.15
N VAL A 610 11.68 15.62 12.38
CA VAL A 610 12.15 15.16 13.69
C VAL A 610 13.54 14.55 13.53
N GLU A 611 14.51 15.02 14.31
CA GLU A 611 15.91 14.58 14.23
C GLU A 611 16.50 14.63 12.81
N GLY A 612 16.01 15.59 12.00
CA GLY A 612 16.44 15.78 10.60
C GLY A 612 15.73 14.92 9.57
N TYR A 613 14.72 14.12 9.97
CA TYR A 613 13.97 13.22 9.11
C TYR A 613 12.45 13.39 9.22
N PRO A 614 11.67 12.95 8.22
CA PRO A 614 10.22 13.12 8.24
C PRO A 614 9.54 12.16 9.22
N THR A 615 8.60 12.72 9.99
CA THR A 615 7.58 11.98 10.74
C THR A 615 6.22 12.33 10.18
N ILE A 616 5.41 11.32 9.85
CA ILE A 616 4.13 11.50 9.15
C ILE A 616 3.01 10.91 9.99
N VAL A 617 1.96 11.70 10.22
CA VAL A 617 0.68 11.23 10.75
C VAL A 617 -0.30 11.04 9.59
N TYR A 618 -1.14 10.01 9.65
CA TYR A 618 -2.15 9.76 8.63
C TYR A 618 -3.37 9.01 9.17
N SER A 619 -4.54 9.22 8.55
CA SER A 619 -5.74 8.42 8.76
C SER A 619 -5.67 7.17 7.89
N ASP A 620 -5.52 5.99 8.48
CA ASP A 620 -5.33 4.73 7.77
C ASP A 620 -6.67 4.14 7.32
N GLU A 621 -7.04 4.32 6.06
CA GLU A 621 -8.29 3.77 5.50
C GLU A 621 -8.32 2.23 5.59
N THR A 622 -7.15 1.55 5.58
CA THR A 622 -7.08 0.09 5.72
C THR A 622 -7.41 -0.38 7.13
N GLN A 623 -7.36 0.53 8.10
CA GLN A 623 -7.66 0.32 9.51
C GLN A 623 -8.88 1.15 9.98
N GLY A 624 -9.87 1.35 9.10
CA GLY A 624 -11.09 2.08 9.43
C GLY A 624 -10.91 3.57 9.66
N ASN A 625 -9.92 4.19 9.05
CA ASN A 625 -9.52 5.59 9.24
C ASN A 625 -8.96 5.90 10.64
N ALA A 626 -8.48 4.93 11.40
CA ALA A 626 -7.77 5.19 12.65
C ALA A 626 -6.40 5.82 12.37
N LEU A 627 -5.88 6.61 13.32
CA LEU A 627 -4.60 7.32 13.15
C LEU A 627 -3.39 6.40 13.32
N SER A 628 -2.39 6.65 12.51
CA SER A 628 -1.06 6.08 12.62
C SER A 628 0.00 7.17 12.49
N VAL A 629 1.11 7.02 13.20
CA VAL A 629 2.28 7.89 13.06
C VAL A 629 3.48 7.03 12.69
N ILE A 630 4.22 7.43 11.67
CA ILE A 630 5.40 6.72 11.18
C ILE A 630 6.55 7.70 10.99
N HIS A 631 7.76 7.29 11.37
CA HIS A 631 8.99 8.08 11.32
C HIS A 631 10.04 7.38 10.47
N TYR A 632 10.81 8.16 9.72
CA TYR A 632 12.00 7.70 9.00
C TYR A 632 13.25 8.04 9.82
N ASP A 633 14.06 7.04 10.16
CA ASP A 633 15.30 7.23 10.95
C ASP A 633 16.55 7.47 10.10
N GLY A 634 16.40 7.54 8.78
CA GLY A 634 17.49 7.64 7.80
C GLY A 634 17.79 6.31 7.08
N GLU A 635 17.29 5.18 7.58
CA GLU A 635 17.47 3.84 7.01
C GLU A 635 16.12 3.13 6.81
N ALA A 636 15.20 3.25 7.77
CA ALA A 636 13.93 2.54 7.78
C ALA A 636 12.76 3.43 8.23
N TRP A 637 11.55 2.98 7.94
CA TRP A 637 10.31 3.59 8.43
C TRP A 637 9.78 2.77 9.60
N GLU A 638 9.59 3.43 10.77
CA GLU A 638 9.11 2.81 11.99
C GLU A 638 7.89 3.53 12.58
N TYR A 639 6.95 2.78 13.16
CA TYR A 639 5.79 3.38 13.81
C TYR A 639 6.16 4.03 15.16
N ILE A 640 5.59 5.21 15.41
CA ILE A 640 5.62 5.86 16.72
C ILE A 640 4.38 5.43 17.51
N GLY A 641 4.59 4.51 18.44
CA GLY A 641 3.49 3.85 19.13
C GLY A 641 2.74 2.84 18.24
N PRO A 642 1.55 2.40 18.66
CA PRO A 642 0.77 1.42 17.90
C PRO A 642 0.27 1.99 16.58
N ARG A 643 0.23 1.17 15.53
CA ARG A 643 -0.53 1.47 14.32
C ARG A 643 -2.03 1.54 14.64
N ALA A 644 -2.76 2.49 14.03
CA ALA A 644 -4.21 2.63 14.22
C ALA A 644 -4.60 2.81 15.70
N TYR A 645 -3.99 3.79 16.37
CA TYR A 645 -4.10 3.96 17.82
C TYR A 645 -5.40 4.64 18.30
N THR A 646 -6.22 5.20 17.40
CA THR A 646 -7.53 5.77 17.77
C THR A 646 -8.64 4.75 17.73
N GLU A 647 -9.66 4.91 18.59
CA GLU A 647 -10.79 3.98 18.67
C GLU A 647 -11.78 4.11 17.51
N GLY A 648 -11.84 5.29 16.86
CA GLY A 648 -12.82 5.63 15.82
C GLY A 648 -12.17 6.17 14.56
N ALA A 649 -13.02 6.40 13.54
CA ALA A 649 -12.62 7.02 12.29
C ALA A 649 -12.23 8.49 12.50
N THR A 650 -11.19 8.91 11.84
CA THR A 650 -10.60 10.24 11.96
C THR A 650 -10.30 10.85 10.60
N SER A 651 -10.26 12.17 10.55
CA SER A 651 -9.88 12.92 9.36
C SER A 651 -9.03 14.15 9.71
N TYR A 652 -8.34 14.73 8.73
CA TYR A 652 -7.53 15.94 8.83
C TYR A 652 -6.52 15.94 9.99
N PRO A 653 -5.66 14.93 10.18
CA PRO A 653 -4.66 14.96 11.25
C PRO A 653 -3.60 16.02 10.99
N GLN A 654 -3.12 16.64 12.09
CA GLN A 654 -1.95 17.52 12.11
C GLN A 654 -0.99 17.05 13.19
N ILE A 655 0.32 17.13 12.93
CA ILE A 655 1.35 16.66 13.86
C ILE A 655 2.33 17.77 14.23
N ALA A 656 2.69 17.82 15.50
CA ALA A 656 3.76 18.66 16.00
C ALA A 656 4.62 17.90 17.00
N LEU A 657 5.92 18.21 17.05
CA LEU A 657 6.83 17.75 18.10
C LEU A 657 7.13 18.91 19.04
N ARG A 658 6.98 18.66 20.34
CA ARG A 658 7.38 19.58 21.40
C ARG A 658 8.30 18.86 22.37
N ASP A 659 9.56 19.28 22.45
CA ASP A 659 10.62 18.59 23.18
C ASP A 659 10.72 17.10 22.75
N THR A 660 10.30 16.17 23.59
CA THR A 660 10.26 14.73 23.31
C THR A 660 8.82 14.19 23.21
N THR A 661 7.83 15.07 23.06
CA THR A 661 6.42 14.70 23.01
C THR A 661 5.82 15.02 21.64
N TYR A 662 5.28 14.01 20.98
CA TYR A 662 4.45 14.20 19.80
C TYR A 662 3.05 14.63 20.21
N TYR A 663 2.48 15.55 19.48
CA TYR A 663 1.09 15.98 19.59
C TYR A 663 0.43 15.80 18.23
N VAL A 664 -0.76 15.22 18.24
CA VAL A 664 -1.58 15.05 17.04
C VAL A 664 -2.97 15.61 17.32
N SER A 665 -3.39 16.59 16.52
CA SER A 665 -4.77 17.05 16.49
C SER A 665 -5.49 16.41 15.30
N PHE A 666 -6.80 16.13 15.43
CA PHE A 666 -7.59 15.46 14.40
C PHE A 666 -9.07 15.69 14.59
N VAL A 667 -9.83 15.51 13.51
CA VAL A 667 -11.29 15.48 13.52
C VAL A 667 -11.75 14.07 13.87
N GLU A 668 -12.67 13.95 14.81
CA GLU A 668 -13.33 12.69 15.15
C GLU A 668 -14.66 12.57 14.39
N ASP A 669 -14.69 11.77 13.37
CA ASP A 669 -15.86 11.59 12.50
C ASP A 669 -17.06 11.04 13.29
N ASP A 670 -16.81 10.17 14.26
CA ASP A 670 -17.85 9.55 15.12
C ASP A 670 -18.44 10.51 16.19
N LEU A 671 -17.79 11.63 16.44
CA LEU A 671 -18.26 12.66 17.39
C LEU A 671 -18.85 13.90 16.70
N GLY A 672 -19.38 13.72 15.48
CA GLY A 672 -19.98 14.80 14.71
C GLY A 672 -18.94 15.82 14.24
N ASP A 673 -17.79 15.34 13.83
CA ASP A 673 -16.65 16.11 13.33
C ASP A 673 -16.08 17.09 14.38
N ALA A 674 -15.99 16.65 15.64
CA ALA A 674 -15.35 17.42 16.70
C ALA A 674 -13.83 17.22 16.69
N ILE A 675 -13.08 18.21 17.22
CA ILE A 675 -11.62 18.18 17.29
C ILE A 675 -11.14 17.55 18.59
N SER A 676 -10.18 16.65 18.47
CA SER A 676 -9.42 16.09 19.59
C SER A 676 -7.92 16.32 19.40
N VAL A 677 -7.19 16.35 20.50
CA VAL A 677 -5.73 16.34 20.51
C VAL A 677 -5.26 15.18 21.37
N MET A 678 -4.31 14.41 20.83
CA MET A 678 -3.60 13.38 21.59
C MET A 678 -2.12 13.70 21.64
N LYS A 679 -1.44 13.20 22.67
CA LYS A 679 0.01 13.29 22.83
C LYS A 679 0.62 11.91 23.02
N TYR A 680 1.87 11.78 22.60
CA TYR A 680 2.71 10.61 22.83
C TYR A 680 4.06 11.06 23.33
N GLN A 681 4.38 10.70 24.57
CA GLN A 681 5.69 10.96 25.15
C GLN A 681 6.65 9.88 24.67
N LEU A 682 7.70 10.27 23.96
CA LEU A 682 8.79 9.33 23.71
C LEU A 682 9.33 8.81 25.05
N PRO A 683 9.53 7.48 25.17
CA PRO A 683 10.10 6.94 26.39
C PRO A 683 11.44 7.63 26.66
N GLU A 684 11.64 8.08 27.91
CA GLU A 684 12.98 8.49 28.29
C GLU A 684 13.95 7.33 27.97
N PRO A 685 15.07 7.61 27.28
CA PRO A 685 16.06 6.56 27.06
C PRO A 685 16.33 5.91 28.42
N PRO A 686 16.37 4.56 28.51
CA PRO A 686 16.45 3.87 29.79
C PRO A 686 17.55 4.50 30.61
N GLN A 687 17.18 5.10 31.74
CA GLN A 687 18.14 5.70 32.69
C GLN A 687 19.16 4.58 32.99
N PRO A 688 20.43 4.78 32.74
CA PRO A 688 21.42 3.76 33.06
C PRO A 688 21.20 3.34 34.53
N PRO A 689 21.23 2.04 34.84
CA PRO A 689 20.98 1.59 36.19
C PRO A 689 21.77 2.44 37.15
N THR A 690 21.06 3.23 37.94
CA THR A 690 21.66 4.14 38.94
C THR A 690 22.47 3.29 39.91
N ALA A 691 23.75 3.58 39.95
CA ALA A 691 24.71 3.11 40.92
C ALA A 691 25.29 1.71 40.71
N ILE A 692 26.40 1.64 39.98
CA ILE A 692 27.63 0.89 40.38
C ILE A 692 28.81 1.25 39.45
N ALA A 693 28.53 1.65 38.16
CA ALA A 693 29.58 1.82 37.16
C ALA A 693 30.18 3.24 37.09
N GLU A 694 29.40 4.32 37.33
CA GLU A 694 29.93 5.69 37.23
C GLU A 694 30.96 6.06 38.30
N ALA A 695 30.79 5.57 39.52
CA ALA A 695 31.78 5.83 40.59
C ALA A 695 33.13 5.16 40.32
N ALA A 696 33.12 4.00 39.65
CA ALA A 696 34.37 3.30 39.32
C ALA A 696 35.05 3.82 38.03
N ALA A 697 34.28 4.33 37.06
CA ALA A 697 34.83 4.91 35.84
C ALA A 697 35.57 6.22 36.14
N ASN A 698 34.99 7.10 36.91
CA ASN A 698 35.57 8.38 37.30
C ASN A 698 36.88 8.25 38.10
N ASP A 699 37.17 7.08 38.71
CA ASP A 699 38.39 6.79 39.40
C ASP A 699 39.58 6.41 38.50
N ILE A 700 39.31 5.91 37.29
CA ILE A 700 40.32 5.40 36.37
C ILE A 700 40.40 6.27 35.11
N TYR A 701 39.26 6.71 34.56
CA TYR A 701 39.24 7.65 33.45
C TYR A 701 37.94 8.47 33.42
N THR A 702 37.98 9.59 32.70
CA THR A 702 36.81 10.37 32.34
C THR A 702 36.76 10.53 30.82
N CYS A 703 35.55 10.57 30.26
CA CYS A 703 35.33 10.76 28.82
C CYS A 703 34.41 11.96 28.60
N TYR A 704 34.82 12.87 27.70
CA TYR A 704 34.05 14.05 27.37
C TYR A 704 34.31 14.52 25.91
N PRO A 705 33.35 15.15 25.21
CA PRO A 705 31.97 15.22 25.64
C PRO A 705 31.32 13.82 25.60
N THR A 706 30.30 13.58 26.41
CA THR A 706 29.53 12.33 26.38
C THR A 706 28.62 12.25 25.18
N VAL A 707 28.32 13.39 24.55
CA VAL A 707 27.70 13.51 23.25
C VAL A 707 28.71 14.13 22.31
N ALA A 708 29.16 13.43 21.27
CA ALA A 708 30.27 13.80 20.43
C ALA A 708 29.93 13.77 18.94
N ASN A 709 30.17 14.87 18.25
CA ASN A 709 29.98 14.93 16.79
C ASN A 709 31.20 14.42 15.99
N SER A 710 32.42 14.58 16.47
CA SER A 710 33.63 14.17 15.74
C SER A 710 34.71 13.52 16.61
N THR A 711 34.90 14.00 17.83
CA THR A 711 36.03 13.63 18.68
C THR A 711 35.61 13.52 20.13
N ILE A 712 36.13 12.52 20.82
CA ILE A 712 36.03 12.39 22.27
C ILE A 712 37.43 12.51 22.91
N ILE A 713 37.51 13.02 24.14
CA ILE A 713 38.70 13.05 24.96
C ILE A 713 38.53 12.06 26.10
N ILE A 714 39.44 11.11 26.19
CA ILE A 714 39.54 10.20 27.33
C ILE A 714 40.72 10.63 28.20
N GLU A 715 40.42 11.19 29.35
CA GLU A 715 41.46 11.53 30.34
C GLU A 715 41.63 10.32 31.27
N SER A 716 42.70 9.56 31.05
CA SER A 716 42.94 8.28 31.72
C SER A 716 44.07 8.37 32.73
N LYS A 717 43.90 7.72 33.87
CA LYS A 717 44.94 7.53 34.91
C LYS A 717 45.74 6.24 34.69
N VAL A 718 45.39 5.45 33.67
CA VAL A 718 46.03 4.16 33.37
C VAL A 718 46.33 4.05 31.88
N ARG A 719 47.31 3.19 31.56
CA ARG A 719 47.55 2.78 30.16
C ARG A 719 46.73 1.53 29.85
N GLY A 720 46.22 1.43 28.65
CA GLY A 720 45.44 0.27 28.24
C GLY A 720 44.89 0.41 26.83
N GLU A 721 43.98 -0.50 26.50
CA GLU A 721 43.20 -0.49 25.26
C GLU A 721 41.80 0.00 25.60
N ALA A 722 41.35 1.04 24.89
CA ALA A 722 39.95 1.48 24.89
C ALA A 722 39.23 0.78 23.74
N LYS A 723 38.19 0.03 24.06
CA LYS A 723 37.30 -0.62 23.10
C LYS A 723 35.99 0.15 23.05
N ILE A 724 35.61 0.61 21.87
CA ILE A 724 34.30 1.21 21.62
C ILE A 724 33.41 0.12 21.05
N MET A 725 32.31 -0.14 21.71
CA MET A 725 31.34 -1.19 21.33
C MET A 725 29.99 -0.56 21.01
N ASN A 726 29.28 -1.13 20.07
CA ASN A 726 27.86 -0.80 19.85
C ASN A 726 27.00 -1.40 20.97
N ILE A 727 25.71 -1.06 20.98
CA ILE A 727 24.75 -1.54 21.99
C ILE A 727 24.62 -3.08 22.04
N ASN A 728 24.93 -3.77 20.94
CA ASN A 728 24.91 -5.25 20.85
C ASN A 728 26.20 -5.88 21.41
N GLY A 729 27.14 -5.08 21.97
CA GLY A 729 28.40 -5.55 22.54
C GLY A 729 29.49 -5.85 21.50
N SER A 730 29.28 -5.59 20.23
CA SER A 730 30.30 -5.77 19.18
C SER A 730 31.31 -4.63 19.22
N VAL A 731 32.62 -4.94 19.23
CA VAL A 731 33.67 -3.93 19.18
C VAL A 731 33.72 -3.32 17.78
N VAL A 732 33.39 -2.04 17.67
CA VAL A 732 33.43 -1.26 16.41
C VAL A 732 34.72 -0.48 16.20
N MET A 733 35.42 -0.22 17.30
CA MET A 733 36.71 0.48 17.30
C MET A 733 37.57 0.06 18.50
N SER A 734 38.85 -0.01 18.33
CA SER A 734 39.81 -0.25 19.40
C SER A 734 41.03 0.66 19.24
N THR A 735 41.51 1.28 20.32
CA THR A 735 42.68 2.16 20.31
C THR A 735 43.44 2.09 21.61
N ASN A 736 44.75 2.23 21.56
CA ASN A 736 45.57 2.28 22.74
C ASN A 736 45.55 3.67 23.36
N ILE A 737 45.36 3.75 24.68
CA ILE A 737 45.38 4.97 25.46
C ILE A 737 46.57 4.99 26.42
N SER A 738 47.07 6.18 26.69
CA SER A 738 48.13 6.47 27.69
C SER A 738 47.56 7.24 28.89
N GLU A 739 48.35 7.34 29.96
CA GLU A 739 48.02 8.25 31.07
C GLU A 739 47.95 9.69 30.56
N GLY A 740 46.92 10.44 30.98
CA GLY A 740 46.60 11.78 30.54
C GLY A 740 45.50 11.83 29.48
N ALA A 741 45.37 12.93 28.76
CA ALA A 741 44.35 13.16 27.78
C ALA A 741 44.68 12.43 26.45
N ASN A 742 43.72 11.62 25.95
CA ASN A 742 43.78 10.90 24.68
C ASN A 742 42.62 11.38 23.83
N GLU A 743 42.92 11.97 22.70
CA GLU A 743 41.92 12.42 21.74
C GLU A 743 41.62 11.27 20.73
N ILE A 744 40.35 10.91 20.62
CA ILE A 744 39.91 9.80 19.78
C ILE A 744 38.88 10.33 18.78
N GLU A 745 39.15 10.13 17.51
CA GLU A 745 38.26 10.52 16.44
C GLU A 745 37.16 9.47 16.24
N VAL A 746 35.90 9.89 16.39
CA VAL A 746 34.72 9.05 16.32
C VAL A 746 33.78 9.41 15.15
N ARG A 747 34.14 10.36 14.28
CA ARG A 747 33.31 10.83 13.17
C ARG A 747 32.95 9.74 12.12
N HIS A 748 33.70 8.66 12.09
CA HIS A 748 33.47 7.52 11.19
C HIS A 748 32.53 6.47 11.78
N LEU A 749 32.13 6.62 13.05
CA LEU A 749 31.11 5.78 13.65
C LEU A 749 29.73 6.30 13.23
N ALA A 750 28.76 5.42 13.02
CA ALA A 750 27.35 5.80 12.79
C ALA A 750 26.79 6.58 13.99
N HIS A 751 25.75 7.39 13.77
CA HIS A 751 25.06 8.02 14.89
C HIS A 751 24.42 6.95 15.78
N GLY A 752 24.57 7.07 17.09
CA GLY A 752 24.04 6.09 18.02
C GLY A 752 24.78 6.03 19.35
N MET A 753 24.32 5.16 20.21
CA MET A 753 24.91 4.93 21.54
C MET A 753 26.06 3.92 21.44
N TYR A 754 27.18 4.25 22.09
CA TYR A 754 28.35 3.38 22.20
C TYR A 754 28.79 3.25 23.64
N ILE A 755 29.46 2.13 23.94
CA ILE A 755 30.07 1.84 25.22
C ILE A 755 31.58 1.83 25.04
N ILE A 756 32.28 2.66 25.81
CA ILE A 756 33.75 2.63 25.92
C ILE A 756 34.11 1.70 27.08
N ASP A 757 34.88 0.66 26.79
CA ASP A 757 35.42 -0.27 27.80
C ASP A 757 36.94 -0.08 27.91
N ILE A 758 37.42 0.27 29.09
CA ILE A 758 38.82 0.34 29.40
C ILE A 758 39.09 -0.54 30.62
N ASN A 759 39.79 -1.63 30.42
CA ASN A 759 40.11 -2.59 31.48
C ASN A 759 38.89 -3.12 32.25
N GLY A 760 37.76 -3.30 31.55
CA GLY A 760 36.49 -3.81 32.12
C GLY A 760 35.61 -2.74 32.76
N ILE A 761 36.06 -1.48 32.79
CA ILE A 761 35.27 -0.34 33.25
C ILE A 761 34.63 0.33 32.01
N LYS A 762 33.30 0.53 32.06
CA LYS A 762 32.50 0.95 30.93
C LYS A 762 31.90 2.33 31.13
N THR A 763 31.93 3.14 30.10
CA THR A 763 31.30 4.47 30.05
C THR A 763 30.52 4.61 28.74
N LYS A 764 29.36 5.25 28.78
CA LYS A 764 28.52 5.52 27.64
C LYS A 764 28.94 6.79 26.93
N ILE A 765 28.92 6.76 25.59
CA ILE A 765 28.97 7.95 24.73
C ILE A 765 27.85 7.87 23.69
N ILE A 766 27.45 9.02 23.18
CA ILE A 766 26.50 9.15 22.08
C ILE A 766 27.26 9.82 20.91
N ARG A 767 27.15 9.23 19.73
CA ARG A 767 27.72 9.74 18.49
C ARG A 767 26.63 10.26 17.58
#